data_97809f4dc1167248c1c123c2a9754167
#
_entry.id   97809f4dc1167248c1c123c2a9754167
#
_cell.length_a   1.000
_cell.length_b   1.000
_cell.length_c   1.000
_cell.angle_alpha   90.00
_cell.angle_beta   90.00
_cell.angle_gamma   90.00
#
_symmetry.space_group_name_H-M   'P 1'
#
loop_
_entity.id
_entity.type
_entity.pdbx_description
1 polymer ?
#
loop_
_entity_poly.entity_id
_entity_poly.type
_entity_poly.pdbx_seq_one_letter_code
_entity_poly.pdbx_strand_id
1 'polypeptide(L)'
;MQYFIFPVLMILYFELLGRWVMYKFGKEPLDFSFVVGFLTVMSVYYVIAWPITALNQSFYLFVGLSLILLLGSIILIIKDIKKLSFKFDLKLIIFFVLLVGFEVFISWNRTLGETHGFDTLYYLNMISFNIGNNAMNTLHPHFGTYPNTDVQWITYVFQSFYYFVPTVIYLIRSGLSLIGMSFETLPAYTWGFQIFAHALFVGTSLMCVKEIKTDNKILKLALVILLVLFMGNFYYNNCFGFIGNNYRMSIHAIATLFLFRYFKNYDKNYLYLFYLSMLGMCAVSSTGTFSFVFVLFGLFFVLYNKEKNLLRHYVLLLYVPTVNILITKFGMKFYIFVGIAIIFIAVWLLNDLILKIYQNKYVRYGTVASLSLLFIGLSFILTHNIFDFNAFINNYSEIADMSWDYFMFSDLRHWIFNPIVLIPLLYFIIKEPKHPFSVISIILIVVFFNPFGCTIMNKLNWVYYRSYDIIINQYTLVFLICYLVNCVDIYRVKYVLSIILLVLSLVLSYIQIPRYFHVSFIPDDDYNNIFKIENSELEVIYNVRNMINDLNIENPRIITSTFFMPSFIEDSTYLFGKEKRYNHSLYTENSYELYLIFFPFDGIYDSFYPQGSVPQYDRTIELLDNCDYDILIVDNGNYYQNADGKYCPLTSLVEEDGRYQKTEYSTARYAVYYLGE
;
A
#
# COMPACT_ATOMS: atom_id res chain seq x y z
N MET A 1 17.03 -12.81 -15.45
CA MET A 1 15.99 -13.79 -15.84
C MET A 1 15.13 -14.21 -14.65
N GLN A 2 15.72 -14.57 -13.50
CA GLN A 2 15.01 -14.99 -12.29
C GLN A 2 13.96 -13.99 -11.80
N TYR A 3 14.26 -12.68 -11.87
CA TYR A 3 13.35 -11.60 -11.45
C TYR A 3 12.07 -11.46 -12.30
N PHE A 4 12.05 -12.08 -13.47
CA PHE A 4 10.88 -12.13 -14.37
C PHE A 4 10.12 -13.46 -14.25
N ILE A 5 10.79 -14.54 -13.84
CA ILE A 5 10.19 -15.87 -13.73
C ILE A 5 9.39 -16.01 -12.42
N PHE A 6 9.95 -15.56 -11.28
CA PHE A 6 9.28 -15.78 -9.99
C PHE A 6 7.90 -15.11 -9.88
N PRO A 7 7.65 -13.89 -10.39
CA PRO A 7 6.32 -13.31 -10.32
C PRO A 7 5.30 -14.11 -11.15
N VAL A 8 5.71 -14.69 -12.27
CA VAL A 8 4.85 -15.57 -13.07
C VAL A 8 4.49 -16.84 -12.28
N LEU A 9 5.47 -17.46 -11.64
CA LEU A 9 5.22 -18.64 -10.79
C LEU A 9 4.33 -18.30 -9.59
N MET A 10 4.53 -17.14 -8.98
CA MET A 10 3.71 -16.64 -7.89
C MET A 10 2.26 -16.42 -8.34
N ILE A 11 2.04 -15.81 -9.49
CA ILE A 11 0.70 -15.61 -10.05
C ILE A 11 0.05 -16.95 -10.38
N LEU A 12 0.77 -17.91 -10.95
CA LEU A 12 0.25 -19.26 -11.19
C LEU A 12 -0.14 -19.97 -9.90
N TYR A 13 0.67 -19.88 -8.86
CA TYR A 13 0.32 -20.39 -7.55
C TYR A 13 -0.97 -19.75 -7.00
N PHE A 14 -1.08 -18.44 -7.06
CA PHE A 14 -2.28 -17.75 -6.62
C PHE A 14 -3.50 -18.08 -7.49
N GLU A 15 -3.33 -18.29 -8.78
CA GLU A 15 -4.44 -18.73 -9.65
C GLU A 15 -4.98 -20.10 -9.21
N LEU A 16 -4.12 -21.05 -8.94
CA LEU A 16 -4.51 -22.36 -8.42
C LEU A 16 -5.15 -22.27 -7.05
N LEU A 17 -4.58 -21.49 -6.15
CA LEU A 17 -5.13 -21.27 -4.81
C LEU A 17 -6.50 -20.59 -4.86
N GLY A 18 -6.65 -19.56 -5.69
CA GLY A 18 -7.92 -18.85 -5.86
C GLY A 18 -9.02 -19.77 -6.40
N ARG A 19 -8.70 -20.59 -7.41
CA ARG A 19 -9.63 -21.61 -7.93
C ARG A 19 -10.01 -22.62 -6.86
N TRP A 20 -9.04 -23.08 -6.05
CA TRP A 20 -9.30 -24.00 -4.95
C TRP A 20 -10.21 -23.39 -3.89
N VAL A 21 -9.97 -22.14 -3.50
CA VAL A 21 -10.82 -21.40 -2.57
C VAL A 21 -12.26 -21.29 -3.12
N MET A 22 -12.42 -20.82 -4.36
CA MET A 22 -13.73 -20.74 -5.00
C MET A 22 -14.46 -22.08 -5.02
N TYR A 23 -13.74 -23.15 -5.38
CA TYR A 23 -14.27 -24.51 -5.33
C TYR A 23 -14.73 -24.91 -3.94
N LYS A 24 -13.95 -24.63 -2.88
CA LYS A 24 -14.31 -24.93 -1.48
C LYS A 24 -15.55 -24.21 -1.02
N PHE A 25 -15.78 -23.00 -1.52
CA PHE A 25 -17.03 -22.27 -1.31
C PHE A 25 -18.16 -22.69 -2.25
N GLY A 26 -17.98 -23.73 -3.07
CA GLY A 26 -18.98 -24.20 -4.02
C GLY A 26 -19.32 -23.17 -5.09
N LYS A 27 -18.32 -22.37 -5.53
CA LYS A 27 -18.45 -21.34 -6.56
C LYS A 27 -17.59 -21.64 -7.76
N GLU A 28 -18.08 -21.22 -8.93
CA GLU A 28 -17.27 -21.26 -10.15
C GLU A 28 -16.08 -20.31 -10.03
N PRO A 29 -14.89 -20.71 -10.52
CA PRO A 29 -13.72 -19.86 -10.51
C PRO A 29 -13.95 -18.62 -11.35
N LEU A 30 -13.36 -17.52 -10.92
CA LEU A 30 -13.29 -16.30 -11.70
C LEU A 30 -12.24 -16.46 -12.82
N ASP A 31 -12.43 -15.75 -13.92
CA ASP A 31 -11.30 -15.49 -14.80
C ASP A 31 -10.28 -14.67 -14.01
N PHE A 32 -9.03 -15.06 -14.02
CA PHE A 32 -8.02 -14.45 -13.16
C PHE A 32 -8.29 -14.63 -11.66
N SER A 33 -8.54 -15.88 -11.22
CA SER A 33 -8.75 -16.25 -9.81
C SER A 33 -7.53 -15.96 -8.92
N PHE A 34 -6.37 -15.62 -9.51
CA PHE A 34 -5.15 -15.31 -8.75
C PHE A 34 -5.34 -14.13 -7.77
N VAL A 35 -6.23 -13.21 -8.06
CA VAL A 35 -6.56 -12.11 -7.13
C VAL A 35 -7.20 -12.67 -5.84
N VAL A 36 -8.10 -13.65 -5.97
CA VAL A 36 -8.71 -14.33 -4.81
C VAL A 36 -7.66 -15.13 -4.03
N GLY A 37 -6.74 -15.81 -4.73
CA GLY A 37 -5.64 -16.53 -4.10
C GLY A 37 -4.71 -15.61 -3.32
N PHE A 38 -4.33 -14.49 -3.90
CA PHE A 38 -3.54 -13.45 -3.22
C PHE A 38 -4.26 -12.94 -1.97
N LEU A 39 -5.54 -12.57 -2.07
CA LEU A 39 -6.32 -12.09 -0.93
C LEU A 39 -6.46 -13.14 0.16
N THR A 40 -6.54 -14.42 -0.21
CA THR A 40 -6.56 -15.52 0.77
C THR A 40 -5.27 -15.56 1.57
N VAL A 41 -4.12 -15.48 0.91
CA VAL A 41 -2.81 -15.44 1.59
C VAL A 41 -2.70 -14.20 2.47
N MET A 42 -3.09 -13.03 1.96
CA MET A 42 -3.08 -11.80 2.74
C MET A 42 -3.98 -11.88 3.98
N SER A 43 -5.16 -12.47 3.87
CA SER A 43 -6.07 -12.65 5.01
C SER A 43 -5.48 -13.58 6.07
N VAL A 44 -4.86 -14.69 5.65
CA VAL A 44 -4.18 -15.61 6.57
C VAL A 44 -2.98 -14.90 7.22
N TYR A 45 -2.18 -14.20 6.46
CA TYR A 45 -1.03 -13.44 6.97
C TYR A 45 -1.46 -12.36 7.97
N TYR A 46 -2.58 -11.68 7.73
CA TYR A 46 -3.12 -10.71 8.67
C TYR A 46 -3.42 -11.33 10.04
N VAL A 47 -4.01 -12.53 10.04
CA VAL A 47 -4.36 -13.22 11.29
C VAL A 47 -3.14 -13.74 12.02
N ILE A 48 -2.16 -14.32 11.31
CA ILE A 48 -0.98 -14.94 11.96
C ILE A 48 0.13 -13.95 12.29
N ALA A 49 0.34 -12.93 11.47
CA ALA A 49 1.40 -11.95 11.68
C ALA A 49 1.12 -11.06 12.89
N TRP A 50 -0.15 -10.76 13.15
CA TRP A 50 -0.55 -9.89 14.23
C TRP A 50 -0.05 -10.33 15.62
N PRO A 51 -0.33 -11.58 16.11
CA PRO A 51 0.18 -12.02 17.39
C PRO A 51 1.71 -12.15 17.42
N ILE A 52 2.34 -12.55 16.32
CA ILE A 52 3.78 -12.70 16.23
C ILE A 52 4.47 -11.34 16.41
N THR A 53 3.96 -10.31 15.73
CA THR A 53 4.44 -8.92 15.86
C THR A 53 4.16 -8.38 17.26
N ALA A 54 2.95 -8.58 17.79
CA ALA A 54 2.57 -8.12 19.12
C ALA A 54 3.44 -8.71 20.25
N LEU A 55 3.91 -9.95 20.06
CA LEU A 55 4.80 -10.65 20.99
C LEU A 55 6.29 -10.43 20.68
N ASN A 56 6.60 -9.54 19.72
CA ASN A 56 7.97 -9.24 19.28
C ASN A 56 8.78 -10.50 18.93
N GLN A 57 8.16 -11.42 18.20
CA GLN A 57 8.80 -12.67 17.82
C GLN A 57 9.62 -12.51 16.53
N SER A 58 10.48 -13.50 16.29
CA SER A 58 11.40 -13.56 15.15
C SER A 58 10.68 -13.55 13.79
N PHE A 59 11.23 -12.85 12.80
CA PHE A 59 10.80 -12.89 11.40
C PHE A 59 10.96 -14.31 10.83
N TYR A 60 11.99 -15.05 11.19
CA TYR A 60 12.17 -16.43 10.70
C TYR A 60 11.10 -17.39 11.21
N LEU A 61 10.51 -17.13 12.39
CA LEU A 61 9.34 -17.89 12.85
C LEU A 61 8.17 -17.68 11.88
N PHE A 62 7.94 -16.43 11.47
CA PHE A 62 6.88 -16.11 10.50
C PHE A 62 7.16 -16.74 9.13
N VAL A 63 8.42 -16.72 8.67
CA VAL A 63 8.84 -17.39 7.42
C VAL A 63 8.60 -18.89 7.50
N GLY A 64 8.96 -19.55 8.61
CA GLY A 64 8.72 -20.96 8.83
C GLY A 64 7.23 -21.33 8.78
N LEU A 65 6.39 -20.57 9.48
CA LEU A 65 4.93 -20.76 9.42
C LEU A 65 4.39 -20.51 8.01
N SER A 66 4.89 -19.52 7.32
CA SER A 66 4.50 -19.21 5.93
C SER A 66 4.87 -20.34 4.97
N LEU A 67 6.03 -20.97 5.17
CA LEU A 67 6.45 -22.14 4.39
C LEU A 67 5.55 -23.34 4.66
N ILE A 68 5.20 -23.60 5.92
CA ILE A 68 4.26 -24.69 6.28
C ILE A 68 2.89 -24.45 5.61
N LEU A 69 2.39 -23.23 5.65
CA LEU A 69 1.12 -22.87 4.99
C LEU A 69 1.20 -23.01 3.47
N LEU A 70 2.31 -22.60 2.86
CA LEU A 70 2.56 -22.77 1.43
C LEU A 70 2.54 -24.24 1.04
N LEU A 71 3.32 -25.07 1.72
CA LEU A 71 3.38 -26.51 1.44
C LEU A 71 2.03 -27.19 1.70
N GLY A 72 1.37 -26.86 2.81
CA GLY A 72 0.03 -27.36 3.12
C GLY A 72 -1.00 -26.99 2.05
N SER A 73 -0.97 -25.73 1.57
CA SER A 73 -1.88 -25.30 0.50
C SER A 73 -1.61 -26.00 -0.82
N ILE A 74 -0.34 -26.23 -1.18
CA ILE A 74 0.05 -26.99 -2.38
C ILE A 74 -0.47 -28.44 -2.28
N ILE A 75 -0.31 -29.11 -1.15
CA ILE A 75 -0.84 -30.47 -0.94
C ILE A 75 -2.36 -30.49 -1.12
N LEU A 76 -3.07 -29.52 -0.54
CA LEU A 76 -4.53 -29.44 -0.67
C LEU A 76 -4.97 -29.15 -2.12
N ILE A 77 -4.26 -28.29 -2.83
CA ILE A 77 -4.51 -28.01 -4.25
C ILE A 77 -4.28 -29.26 -5.09
N ILE A 78 -3.17 -29.97 -4.90
CA ILE A 78 -2.85 -31.20 -5.63
C ILE A 78 -3.93 -32.26 -5.39
N LYS A 79 -4.38 -32.44 -4.15
CA LYS A 79 -5.46 -33.38 -3.79
C LYS A 79 -6.75 -33.13 -4.58
N ASP A 80 -7.08 -31.86 -4.81
CA ASP A 80 -8.32 -31.46 -5.48
C ASP A 80 -8.11 -31.06 -6.95
N ILE A 81 -6.90 -31.15 -7.51
CA ILE A 81 -6.51 -30.56 -8.81
C ILE A 81 -7.43 -30.99 -9.97
N LYS A 82 -7.87 -32.25 -9.96
CA LYS A 82 -8.79 -32.75 -10.98
C LYS A 82 -10.17 -32.08 -10.95
N LYS A 83 -10.54 -31.45 -9.83
CA LYS A 83 -11.81 -30.76 -9.61
C LYS A 83 -11.74 -29.26 -9.93
N LEU A 84 -10.54 -28.69 -10.10
CA LEU A 84 -10.34 -27.26 -10.22
C LEU A 84 -10.58 -26.71 -11.64
N SER A 85 -10.99 -27.53 -12.60
CA SER A 85 -11.22 -27.15 -14.00
C SER A 85 -10.09 -26.25 -14.60
N PHE A 86 -8.86 -26.47 -14.13
CA PHE A 86 -7.72 -25.70 -14.61
C PHE A 86 -7.32 -26.18 -16.00
N LYS A 87 -7.46 -25.30 -16.98
CA LYS A 87 -6.88 -25.51 -18.31
C LYS A 87 -5.79 -24.46 -18.49
N PHE A 88 -4.60 -24.91 -18.84
CA PHE A 88 -3.53 -24.03 -19.22
C PHE A 88 -3.92 -23.38 -20.58
N ASP A 89 -4.47 -22.18 -20.51
CA ASP A 89 -5.01 -21.48 -21.68
C ASP A 89 -3.90 -20.64 -22.34
N LEU A 90 -3.80 -20.72 -23.66
CA LEU A 90 -2.92 -19.86 -24.46
C LEU A 90 -3.12 -18.38 -24.14
N LYS A 91 -4.33 -17.97 -23.78
CA LYS A 91 -4.64 -16.59 -23.38
C LYS A 91 -3.88 -16.16 -22.13
N LEU A 92 -3.69 -17.06 -21.17
CA LEU A 92 -2.93 -16.79 -19.96
C LEU A 92 -1.44 -16.60 -20.29
N ILE A 93 -0.90 -17.41 -21.19
CA ILE A 93 0.48 -17.27 -21.67
C ILE A 93 0.66 -15.92 -22.39
N ILE A 94 -0.24 -15.60 -23.30
CA ILE A 94 -0.21 -14.32 -24.03
C ILE A 94 -0.29 -13.16 -23.04
N PHE A 95 -1.18 -13.25 -22.04
CA PHE A 95 -1.31 -12.24 -21.00
C PHE A 95 0.02 -12.00 -20.27
N PHE A 96 0.71 -13.07 -19.85
CA PHE A 96 2.00 -12.94 -19.18
C PHE A 96 3.11 -12.39 -20.07
N VAL A 97 3.18 -12.84 -21.32
CA VAL A 97 4.19 -12.34 -22.27
C VAL A 97 3.98 -10.85 -22.52
N LEU A 98 2.75 -10.42 -22.73
CA LEU A 98 2.43 -9.01 -22.93
C LEU A 98 2.69 -8.18 -21.68
N LEU A 99 2.35 -8.71 -20.48
CA LEU A 99 2.57 -8.03 -19.23
C LEU A 99 4.08 -7.82 -18.93
N VAL A 100 4.88 -8.89 -19.07
CA VAL A 100 6.33 -8.82 -18.88
C VAL A 100 6.96 -7.91 -19.93
N GLY A 101 6.55 -8.03 -21.18
CA GLY A 101 7.03 -7.15 -22.26
C GLY A 101 6.70 -5.69 -22.02
N PHE A 102 5.49 -5.41 -21.55
CA PHE A 102 5.06 -4.05 -21.18
C PHE A 102 5.86 -3.51 -20.00
N GLU A 103 6.09 -4.33 -18.97
CA GLU A 103 6.90 -3.95 -17.82
C GLU A 103 8.35 -3.64 -18.21
N VAL A 104 8.97 -4.51 -18.99
CA VAL A 104 10.32 -4.27 -19.52
C VAL A 104 10.36 -2.97 -20.32
N PHE A 105 9.36 -2.73 -21.18
CA PHE A 105 9.29 -1.52 -21.99
C PHE A 105 9.17 -0.25 -21.14
N ILE A 106 8.30 -0.24 -20.12
CA ILE A 106 8.11 0.92 -19.23
C ILE A 106 9.37 1.15 -18.38
N SER A 107 9.91 0.10 -17.78
CA SER A 107 10.96 0.20 -16.77
C SER A 107 12.37 0.27 -17.37
N TRP A 108 12.54 -0.01 -18.67
CA TRP A 108 13.85 -0.03 -19.29
C TRP A 108 14.59 1.30 -19.15
N ASN A 109 13.87 2.41 -19.34
CA ASN A 109 14.42 3.76 -19.33
C ASN A 109 14.10 4.54 -18.04
N ARG A 110 13.66 3.85 -16.97
CA ARG A 110 13.36 4.46 -15.68
C ARG A 110 14.52 4.35 -14.73
N THR A 111 14.72 5.41 -13.95
CA THR A 111 15.62 5.42 -12.80
C THR A 111 14.80 5.41 -11.51
N LEU A 112 15.33 4.82 -10.45
CA LEU A 112 14.66 4.83 -9.14
C LEU A 112 14.66 6.21 -8.49
N GLY A 113 15.60 7.09 -8.84
CA GLY A 113 15.74 8.42 -8.27
C GLY A 113 14.68 9.42 -8.73
N GLU A 114 14.16 9.30 -9.95
CA GLU A 114 13.26 10.31 -10.53
C GLU A 114 11.78 10.09 -10.25
N THR A 115 11.36 8.86 -9.95
CA THR A 115 9.96 8.50 -9.77
C THR A 115 9.66 8.12 -8.34
N HIS A 116 9.10 9.04 -7.53
CA HIS A 116 8.60 8.75 -6.18
C HIS A 116 9.47 7.76 -5.36
N GLY A 117 10.78 7.96 -5.45
CA GLY A 117 11.77 7.13 -4.77
C GLY A 117 11.51 6.95 -3.27
N PHE A 118 10.69 7.84 -2.70
CA PHE A 118 10.39 7.92 -1.29
C PHE A 118 9.68 6.67 -0.74
N ASP A 119 8.50 6.35 -1.28
CA ASP A 119 7.74 5.20 -0.79
C ASP A 119 8.45 3.89 -1.15
N THR A 120 9.06 3.83 -2.32
CA THR A 120 9.84 2.66 -2.77
C THR A 120 11.02 2.40 -1.84
N LEU A 121 11.78 3.45 -1.51
CA LEU A 121 12.92 3.36 -0.57
C LEU A 121 12.48 2.93 0.82
N TYR A 122 11.40 3.52 1.31
CA TYR A 122 10.82 3.16 2.59
C TYR A 122 10.51 1.67 2.67
N TYR A 123 9.81 1.12 1.67
CA TYR A 123 9.45 -0.30 1.64
C TYR A 123 10.67 -1.21 1.43
N LEU A 124 11.62 -0.81 0.59
CA LEU A 124 12.88 -1.55 0.41
C LEU A 124 13.66 -1.69 1.71
N ASN A 125 13.78 -0.59 2.44
CA ASN A 125 14.49 -0.58 3.71
C ASN A 125 13.78 -1.43 4.77
N MET A 126 12.44 -1.41 4.81
CA MET A 126 11.67 -2.33 5.67
C MET A 126 11.91 -3.80 5.33
N ILE A 127 11.94 -4.14 4.04
CA ILE A 127 12.20 -5.50 3.57
C ILE A 127 13.57 -5.95 4.03
N SER A 128 14.59 -5.13 3.77
CA SER A 128 15.97 -5.42 4.13
C SER A 128 16.15 -5.55 5.65
N PHE A 129 15.55 -4.64 6.41
CA PHE A 129 15.56 -4.69 7.87
C PHE A 129 14.92 -5.97 8.42
N ASN A 130 13.75 -6.37 7.92
CA ASN A 130 13.10 -7.61 8.39
C ASN A 130 13.96 -8.84 8.12
N ILE A 131 14.63 -8.90 6.97
CA ILE A 131 15.49 -10.03 6.60
C ILE A 131 16.77 -10.02 7.42
N GLY A 132 17.51 -8.89 7.44
CA GLY A 132 18.81 -8.78 8.08
C GLY A 132 18.74 -8.88 9.61
N ASN A 133 17.78 -8.19 10.23
CA ASN A 133 17.67 -8.14 11.70
C ASN A 133 16.75 -9.22 12.28
N ASN A 134 16.21 -10.11 11.46
CA ASN A 134 15.28 -11.15 11.89
C ASN A 134 14.12 -10.61 12.76
N ALA A 135 13.62 -9.43 12.43
CA ALA A 135 12.64 -8.71 13.22
C ALA A 135 11.30 -8.60 12.51
N MET A 136 10.23 -8.93 13.24
CA MET A 136 8.84 -8.70 12.81
C MET A 136 8.32 -7.33 13.24
N ASN A 137 9.07 -6.63 14.04
CA ASN A 137 8.63 -5.35 14.53
C ASN A 137 8.75 -4.32 13.40
N THR A 138 7.66 -3.60 13.13
CA THR A 138 7.59 -2.50 12.17
C THR A 138 8.24 -1.24 12.72
N LEU A 139 9.29 -1.43 13.49
CA LEU A 139 10.09 -0.32 13.90
C LEU A 139 10.71 0.29 12.67
N HIS A 140 10.93 1.52 12.80
CA HIS A 140 11.35 2.38 11.75
C HIS A 140 12.55 1.77 11.05
N PRO A 141 12.43 1.25 9.84
CA PRO A 141 13.50 0.54 9.17
C PRO A 141 14.72 1.43 8.92
N HIS A 142 14.52 2.73 8.98
CA HIS A 142 15.55 3.69 8.70
C HIS A 142 16.53 3.91 9.86
N PHE A 143 16.22 3.47 11.07
CA PHE A 143 17.05 3.82 12.22
C PHE A 143 17.84 2.68 12.81
N GLY A 144 17.58 1.44 12.40
CA GLY A 144 18.24 0.27 12.98
C GLY A 144 18.11 0.17 14.49
N THR A 145 17.53 1.18 15.14
CA THR A 145 17.28 1.21 16.57
C THR A 145 15.81 0.96 16.81
N TYR A 146 15.54 0.01 17.68
CA TYR A 146 14.20 -0.16 18.23
C TYR A 146 13.87 1.10 19.02
N PRO A 147 12.88 1.89 18.62
CA PRO A 147 12.41 2.92 19.51
C PRO A 147 11.90 2.26 20.76
N ASN A 148 12.06 2.95 21.85
CA ASN A 148 11.43 2.59 23.10
C ASN A 148 9.94 2.29 22.81
N THR A 149 9.44 1.22 23.41
CA THR A 149 8.05 0.78 23.30
C THR A 149 7.01 1.84 23.67
N ASP A 150 7.45 2.96 24.26
CA ASP A 150 6.62 4.10 24.60
C ASP A 150 6.39 5.09 23.45
N VAL A 151 7.05 4.89 22.32
CA VAL A 151 6.90 5.80 21.19
C VAL A 151 5.69 5.43 20.36
N GLN A 152 4.75 6.37 20.28
CA GLN A 152 3.44 6.24 19.62
C GLN A 152 3.51 6.13 18.09
N TRP A 153 4.47 5.45 17.50
CA TRP A 153 4.67 5.48 16.07
C TRP A 153 4.08 4.31 15.29
N ILE A 154 3.29 3.47 15.94
CA ILE A 154 2.26 2.76 15.22
C ILE A 154 1.22 3.81 14.76
N THR A 155 1.64 4.82 14.03
CA THR A 155 0.71 5.76 13.37
C THR A 155 -0.02 5.09 12.22
N TYR A 156 0.51 3.97 11.75
CA TYR A 156 -0.10 3.15 10.73
C TYR A 156 -0.79 1.94 11.36
N VAL A 157 -2.04 1.77 11.00
CA VAL A 157 -2.77 0.53 11.28
C VAL A 157 -1.95 -0.64 10.72
N PHE A 158 -1.78 -1.66 11.54
CA PHE A 158 -0.97 -2.83 11.23
C PHE A 158 -1.30 -3.41 9.83
N GLN A 159 -0.28 -3.66 9.04
CA GLN A 159 -0.37 -4.22 7.69
C GLN A 159 0.60 -5.39 7.55
N SER A 160 0.08 -6.60 7.50
CA SER A 160 0.91 -7.80 7.35
C SER A 160 1.57 -7.93 5.97
N PHE A 161 1.15 -7.13 5.02
CA PHE A 161 1.77 -6.98 3.71
C PHE A 161 3.28 -6.69 3.81
N TYR A 162 3.71 -5.94 4.82
CA TYR A 162 5.12 -5.65 5.06
C TYR A 162 5.97 -6.90 5.32
N TYR A 163 5.36 -8.02 5.68
CA TYR A 163 6.05 -9.30 5.89
C TYR A 163 5.91 -10.24 4.70
N PHE A 164 4.95 -10.02 3.82
CA PHE A 164 4.75 -10.85 2.64
C PHE A 164 5.93 -10.75 1.67
N VAL A 165 6.32 -9.53 1.29
CA VAL A 165 7.40 -9.31 0.35
C VAL A 165 8.75 -9.85 0.86
N PRO A 166 9.20 -9.50 2.08
CA PRO A 166 10.45 -10.04 2.60
C PRO A 166 10.41 -11.57 2.76
N THR A 167 9.27 -12.16 3.13
CA THR A 167 9.13 -13.61 3.21
C THR A 167 9.33 -14.28 1.84
N VAL A 168 8.71 -13.75 0.79
CA VAL A 168 8.87 -14.30 -0.56
C VAL A 168 10.31 -14.15 -1.03
N ILE A 169 10.93 -12.98 -0.84
CA ILE A 169 12.33 -12.74 -1.22
C ILE A 169 13.26 -13.70 -0.47
N TYR A 170 13.09 -13.83 0.85
CA TYR A 170 13.90 -14.71 1.67
C TYR A 170 13.81 -16.18 1.25
N LEU A 171 12.59 -16.69 1.02
CA LEU A 171 12.35 -18.07 0.58
C LEU A 171 12.99 -18.36 -0.78
N ILE A 172 12.84 -17.43 -1.74
CA ILE A 172 13.43 -17.59 -3.07
C ILE A 172 14.96 -17.51 -2.99
N ARG A 173 15.51 -16.54 -2.26
CA ARG A 173 16.95 -16.39 -2.03
C ARG A 173 17.54 -17.65 -1.42
N SER A 174 16.92 -18.16 -0.35
CA SER A 174 17.36 -19.39 0.33
C SER A 174 17.31 -20.60 -0.61
N GLY A 175 16.28 -20.72 -1.44
CA GLY A 175 16.18 -21.78 -2.43
C GLY A 175 17.23 -21.69 -3.54
N LEU A 176 17.47 -20.50 -4.07
CA LEU A 176 18.46 -20.26 -5.13
C LEU A 176 19.90 -20.37 -4.63
N SER A 177 20.18 -20.00 -3.38
CA SER A 177 21.50 -20.15 -2.77
C SER A 177 21.95 -21.61 -2.70
N LEU A 178 21.02 -22.57 -2.54
CA LEU A 178 21.33 -24.00 -2.58
C LEU A 178 21.93 -24.49 -3.92
N ILE A 179 21.68 -23.73 -4.98
CA ILE A 179 22.21 -24.04 -6.31
C ILE A 179 23.25 -23.00 -6.77
N GLY A 180 23.77 -22.21 -5.81
CA GLY A 180 24.85 -21.22 -6.07
C GLY A 180 24.39 -19.98 -6.85
N MET A 181 23.10 -19.65 -6.86
CA MET A 181 22.58 -18.46 -7.55
C MET A 181 22.28 -17.35 -6.53
N SER A 182 22.72 -16.12 -6.85
CA SER A 182 22.39 -14.91 -6.07
C SER A 182 20.97 -14.42 -6.38
N PHE A 183 20.32 -13.81 -5.39
CA PHE A 183 19.02 -13.18 -5.55
C PHE A 183 18.96 -11.91 -4.70
N GLU A 184 19.09 -10.77 -5.34
CA GLU A 184 19.16 -9.46 -4.68
C GLU A 184 17.75 -8.89 -4.42
N THR A 185 17.59 -8.21 -3.28
CA THR A 185 16.32 -7.63 -2.84
C THR A 185 15.82 -6.55 -3.79
N LEU A 186 16.70 -5.63 -4.20
CA LEU A 186 16.32 -4.48 -5.01
C LEU A 186 15.70 -4.88 -6.36
N PRO A 187 16.34 -5.67 -7.23
CA PRO A 187 15.72 -6.06 -8.50
C PRO A 187 14.53 -7.02 -8.31
N ALA A 188 14.50 -7.81 -7.24
CA ALA A 188 13.33 -8.62 -6.93
C ALA A 188 12.10 -7.75 -6.67
N TYR A 189 12.28 -6.67 -5.91
CA TYR A 189 11.23 -5.73 -5.58
C TYR A 189 10.82 -4.89 -6.79
N THR A 190 11.78 -4.27 -7.47
CA THR A 190 11.53 -3.30 -8.54
C THR A 190 11.01 -3.92 -9.83
N TRP A 191 11.46 -5.13 -10.18
CA TRP A 191 10.98 -5.83 -11.37
C TRP A 191 9.91 -6.88 -11.05
N GLY A 192 10.23 -7.79 -10.16
CA GLY A 192 9.37 -8.95 -9.93
C GLY A 192 8.05 -8.60 -9.26
N PHE A 193 8.10 -7.87 -8.17
CA PHE A 193 6.88 -7.45 -7.48
C PHE A 193 6.10 -6.40 -8.26
N GLN A 194 6.75 -5.61 -9.11
CA GLN A 194 6.06 -4.68 -10.00
C GLN A 194 5.28 -5.41 -11.10
N ILE A 195 5.87 -6.47 -11.70
CA ILE A 195 5.13 -7.35 -12.64
C ILE A 195 3.89 -7.93 -11.96
N PHE A 196 4.03 -8.40 -10.73
CA PHE A 196 2.90 -8.90 -9.95
C PHE A 196 1.84 -7.82 -9.70
N ALA A 197 2.28 -6.62 -9.42
CA ALA A 197 1.46 -5.43 -9.28
C ALA A 197 0.56 -5.18 -10.48
N HIS A 198 1.21 -5.03 -11.60
CA HIS A 198 0.52 -4.75 -12.85
C HIS A 198 -0.41 -5.90 -13.24
N ALA A 199 -0.01 -7.15 -12.96
CA ALA A 199 -0.88 -8.31 -13.15
C ALA A 199 -2.17 -8.20 -12.33
N LEU A 200 -2.06 -7.84 -11.04
CA LEU A 200 -3.23 -7.65 -10.17
C LEU A 200 -4.18 -6.59 -10.73
N PHE A 201 -3.63 -5.45 -11.14
CA PHE A 201 -4.45 -4.35 -11.66
C PHE A 201 -5.10 -4.71 -13.00
N VAL A 202 -4.31 -5.14 -13.99
CA VAL A 202 -4.80 -5.46 -15.34
C VAL A 202 -5.73 -6.67 -15.30
N GLY A 203 -5.34 -7.73 -14.57
CA GLY A 203 -6.16 -8.93 -14.43
C GLY A 203 -7.52 -8.64 -13.80
N THR A 204 -7.57 -7.82 -12.73
CA THR A 204 -8.81 -7.39 -12.10
C THR A 204 -9.66 -6.56 -13.05
N SER A 205 -9.06 -5.63 -13.79
CA SER A 205 -9.78 -4.79 -14.76
C SER A 205 -10.44 -5.62 -15.85
N LEU A 206 -9.70 -6.55 -16.45
CA LEU A 206 -10.21 -7.45 -17.48
C LEU A 206 -11.32 -8.38 -16.95
N MET A 207 -11.12 -8.90 -15.74
CA MET A 207 -12.12 -9.72 -15.04
C MET A 207 -13.41 -8.93 -14.81
N CYS A 208 -13.34 -7.69 -14.32
CA CYS A 208 -14.52 -6.85 -14.10
C CYS A 208 -15.31 -6.61 -15.37
N VAL A 209 -14.63 -6.33 -16.50
CA VAL A 209 -15.31 -6.15 -17.81
C VAL A 209 -15.95 -7.45 -18.28
N LYS A 210 -15.35 -8.62 -18.02
CA LYS A 210 -15.89 -9.92 -18.43
C LYS A 210 -17.07 -10.37 -17.58
N GLU A 211 -17.04 -10.07 -16.28
CA GLU A 211 -18.13 -10.41 -15.35
C GLU A 211 -19.47 -9.75 -15.70
N ILE A 212 -19.42 -8.60 -16.33
CA ILE A 212 -20.65 -7.92 -16.76
C ILE A 212 -21.02 -8.40 -18.15
N LYS A 213 -22.12 -9.15 -18.18
CA LYS A 213 -22.68 -9.71 -19.41
C LYS A 213 -23.26 -8.58 -20.27
N THR A 214 -22.53 -8.17 -21.27
CA THR A 214 -23.01 -7.29 -22.33
C THR A 214 -22.54 -7.81 -23.69
N ASP A 215 -23.41 -7.81 -24.66
CA ASP A 215 -23.09 -8.20 -26.06
C ASP A 215 -22.45 -7.05 -26.85
N ASN A 216 -22.45 -5.85 -26.28
CA ASN A 216 -21.91 -4.66 -26.92
C ASN A 216 -20.38 -4.65 -26.88
N LYS A 217 -19.74 -5.07 -27.97
CA LYS A 217 -18.28 -5.15 -28.09
C LYS A 217 -17.60 -3.78 -27.99
N ILE A 218 -18.25 -2.72 -28.46
CA ILE A 218 -17.70 -1.35 -28.41
C ILE A 218 -17.67 -0.88 -26.96
N LEU A 219 -18.74 -1.13 -26.20
CA LEU A 219 -18.78 -0.81 -24.77
C LEU A 219 -17.69 -1.56 -24.00
N LYS A 220 -17.49 -2.86 -24.28
CA LYS A 220 -16.41 -3.64 -23.66
C LYS A 220 -15.04 -3.05 -23.97
N LEU A 221 -14.79 -2.69 -25.22
CA LEU A 221 -13.52 -2.08 -25.63
C LEU A 221 -13.30 -0.73 -24.93
N ALA A 222 -14.34 0.12 -24.89
CA ALA A 222 -14.28 1.41 -24.19
C ALA A 222 -13.93 1.24 -22.71
N LEU A 223 -14.56 0.27 -22.04
CA LEU A 223 -14.30 -0.02 -20.61
C LEU A 223 -12.89 -0.57 -20.37
N VAL A 224 -12.39 -1.45 -21.25
CA VAL A 224 -11.00 -1.94 -21.14
C VAL A 224 -10.01 -0.78 -21.29
N ILE A 225 -10.19 0.09 -22.28
CA ILE A 225 -9.34 1.26 -22.49
C ILE A 225 -9.39 2.19 -21.27
N LEU A 226 -10.60 2.49 -20.78
CA LEU A 226 -10.79 3.35 -19.61
C LEU A 226 -10.08 2.78 -18.38
N LEU A 227 -10.27 1.50 -18.07
CA LEU A 227 -9.69 0.88 -16.87
C LEU A 227 -8.18 0.65 -17.01
N VAL A 228 -7.75 0.03 -18.10
CA VAL A 228 -6.35 -0.43 -18.22
C VAL A 228 -5.43 0.73 -18.61
N LEU A 229 -5.82 1.57 -19.57
CA LEU A 229 -4.96 2.64 -20.04
C LEU A 229 -5.10 3.92 -19.20
N PHE A 230 -6.31 4.42 -18.99
CA PHE A 230 -6.47 5.67 -18.26
C PHE A 230 -6.28 5.50 -16.74
N MET A 231 -7.05 4.64 -16.09
CA MET A 231 -6.92 4.44 -14.64
C MET A 231 -5.63 3.74 -14.25
N GLY A 232 -5.07 2.91 -15.14
CA GLY A 232 -3.79 2.23 -14.94
C GLY A 232 -2.59 3.16 -14.91
N ASN A 233 -2.71 4.36 -15.49
CA ASN A 233 -1.61 5.31 -15.55
C ASN A 233 -0.99 5.61 -14.17
N PHE A 234 -1.81 5.81 -13.14
CA PHE A 234 -1.33 6.02 -11.78
C PHE A 234 -0.42 4.87 -11.31
N TYR A 235 -0.82 3.63 -11.58
CA TYR A 235 -0.09 2.42 -11.17
C TYR A 235 1.20 2.24 -11.96
N TYR A 236 1.19 2.59 -13.26
CA TYR A 236 2.36 2.40 -14.11
C TYR A 236 3.43 3.47 -13.89
N ASN A 237 3.06 4.68 -13.49
CA ASN A 237 3.99 5.79 -13.35
C ASN A 237 4.52 6.00 -11.93
N ASN A 238 3.70 5.71 -10.92
CA ASN A 238 4.03 6.07 -9.54
C ASN A 238 4.64 4.93 -8.73
N CYS A 239 4.83 3.75 -9.34
CA CYS A 239 5.18 2.57 -8.59
C CYS A 239 6.39 1.87 -9.16
N PHE A 240 7.48 1.92 -8.42
CA PHE A 240 8.49 0.88 -8.48
C PHE A 240 8.23 -0.09 -7.33
N GLY A 241 7.95 -1.35 -7.67
CA GLY A 241 7.73 -2.39 -6.72
C GLY A 241 6.30 -2.49 -6.19
N PHE A 242 6.14 -3.11 -5.06
CA PHE A 242 4.86 -3.49 -4.49
C PHE A 242 4.48 -2.56 -3.33
N ILE A 243 3.65 -1.57 -3.61
CA ILE A 243 3.15 -0.63 -2.60
C ILE A 243 1.68 -0.92 -2.33
N GLY A 244 1.33 -1.21 -1.07
CA GLY A 244 -0.02 -1.66 -0.70
C GLY A 244 -1.16 -0.75 -1.18
N ASN A 245 -0.93 0.55 -1.23
CA ASN A 245 -1.92 1.52 -1.71
C ASN A 245 -2.32 1.29 -3.18
N ASN A 246 -1.44 0.72 -3.99
CA ASN A 246 -1.67 0.53 -5.42
C ASN A 246 -2.64 -0.60 -5.73
N TYR A 247 -2.82 -1.55 -4.79
CA TYR A 247 -3.72 -2.70 -4.98
C TYR A 247 -5.09 -2.47 -4.39
N ARG A 248 -5.25 -1.45 -3.59
CA ARG A 248 -6.46 -1.17 -2.85
C ARG A 248 -7.69 -1.16 -3.75
N MET A 249 -7.64 -0.45 -4.89
CA MET A 249 -8.75 -0.39 -5.82
C MET A 249 -9.11 -1.76 -6.40
N SER A 250 -8.11 -2.57 -6.77
CA SER A 250 -8.32 -3.93 -7.31
C SER A 250 -8.95 -4.86 -6.26
N ILE A 251 -8.53 -4.75 -5.01
CA ILE A 251 -9.10 -5.54 -3.92
C ILE A 251 -10.54 -5.12 -3.64
N HIS A 252 -10.82 -3.82 -3.62
CA HIS A 252 -12.20 -3.32 -3.49
C HIS A 252 -13.09 -3.79 -4.64
N ALA A 253 -12.56 -3.87 -5.86
CA ALA A 253 -13.32 -4.37 -7.00
C ALA A 253 -13.77 -5.83 -6.79
N ILE A 254 -12.88 -6.70 -6.31
CA ILE A 254 -13.21 -8.10 -6.01
C ILE A 254 -14.19 -8.20 -4.85
N ALA A 255 -13.94 -7.46 -3.77
CA ALA A 255 -14.84 -7.45 -2.61
C ALA A 255 -16.25 -6.99 -3.03
N THR A 256 -16.33 -5.93 -3.81
CA THR A 256 -17.61 -5.40 -4.31
C THR A 256 -18.30 -6.39 -5.24
N LEU A 257 -17.58 -7.08 -6.11
CA LEU A 257 -18.13 -8.15 -6.96
C LEU A 257 -18.80 -9.24 -6.11
N PHE A 258 -18.13 -9.73 -5.06
CA PHE A 258 -18.71 -10.74 -4.18
C PHE A 258 -19.91 -10.21 -3.41
N LEU A 259 -19.88 -8.96 -2.99
CA LEU A 259 -20.99 -8.30 -2.32
C LEU A 259 -22.23 -8.20 -3.25
N PHE A 260 -22.05 -7.82 -4.51
CA PHE A 260 -23.15 -7.79 -5.49
C PHE A 260 -23.70 -9.18 -5.80
N ARG A 261 -22.84 -10.19 -5.93
CA ARG A 261 -23.26 -11.59 -6.08
C ARG A 261 -24.02 -12.09 -4.86
N TYR A 262 -23.63 -11.69 -3.66
CA TYR A 262 -24.38 -11.97 -2.44
C TYR A 262 -25.77 -11.36 -2.48
N PHE A 263 -25.91 -10.08 -2.81
CA PHE A 263 -27.21 -9.41 -2.84
C PHE A 263 -28.18 -9.97 -3.90
N LYS A 264 -27.64 -10.53 -4.97
CA LYS A 264 -28.48 -11.14 -6.01
C LYS A 264 -29.26 -12.36 -5.50
N ASN A 265 -28.63 -13.22 -4.68
CA ASN A 265 -29.17 -14.52 -4.29
C ASN A 265 -29.17 -14.73 -2.76
N TYR A 266 -28.63 -13.82 -1.97
CA TYR A 266 -28.36 -13.94 -0.53
C TYR A 266 -27.59 -15.22 -0.16
N ASP A 267 -26.70 -15.67 -1.04
CA ASP A 267 -25.86 -16.83 -0.82
C ASP A 267 -24.68 -16.48 0.09
N LYS A 268 -24.70 -17.03 1.32
CA LYS A 268 -23.71 -16.76 2.38
C LYS A 268 -22.27 -17.03 1.96
N ASN A 269 -22.04 -17.94 1.01
CA ASN A 269 -20.69 -18.24 0.53
C ASN A 269 -20.07 -17.02 -0.16
N TYR A 270 -20.86 -16.22 -0.88
CA TYR A 270 -20.38 -14.95 -1.43
C TYR A 270 -20.13 -13.90 -0.34
N LEU A 271 -20.91 -13.90 0.73
CA LEU A 271 -20.66 -13.03 1.88
C LEU A 271 -19.34 -13.38 2.57
N TYR A 272 -19.04 -14.67 2.73
CA TYR A 272 -17.75 -15.13 3.28
C TYR A 272 -16.57 -14.81 2.37
N LEU A 273 -16.72 -14.92 1.04
CA LEU A 273 -15.70 -14.49 0.08
C LEU A 273 -15.49 -12.96 0.12
N PHE A 274 -16.57 -12.20 0.31
CA PHE A 274 -16.46 -10.76 0.56
C PHE A 274 -15.66 -10.48 1.84
N TYR A 275 -15.97 -11.16 2.94
CA TYR A 275 -15.23 -11.01 4.19
C TYR A 275 -13.76 -11.37 4.06
N LEU A 276 -13.46 -12.47 3.37
CA LEU A 276 -12.07 -12.85 3.06
C LEU A 276 -11.36 -11.76 2.28
N SER A 277 -12.00 -11.20 1.27
CA SER A 277 -11.43 -10.11 0.48
C SER A 277 -11.16 -8.86 1.31
N MET A 278 -12.07 -8.50 2.22
CA MET A 278 -11.90 -7.33 3.09
C MET A 278 -10.84 -7.54 4.18
N LEU A 279 -10.68 -8.75 4.71
CA LEU A 279 -9.56 -9.08 5.60
C LEU A 279 -8.22 -8.97 4.85
N GLY A 280 -8.17 -9.48 3.63
CA GLY A 280 -7.00 -9.28 2.75
C GLY A 280 -6.72 -7.80 2.48
N MET A 281 -7.76 -6.97 2.35
CA MET A 281 -7.62 -5.52 2.26
C MET A 281 -6.99 -4.91 3.52
N CYS A 282 -7.44 -5.33 4.70
CA CYS A 282 -6.84 -4.88 5.97
C CYS A 282 -5.35 -5.22 6.06
N ALA A 283 -4.95 -6.36 5.49
CA ALA A 283 -3.56 -6.78 5.43
C ALA A 283 -2.70 -5.88 4.54
N VAL A 284 -3.27 -5.34 3.49
CA VAL A 284 -2.55 -4.62 2.42
C VAL A 284 -2.53 -3.12 2.63
N SER A 285 -3.57 -2.55 3.21
CA SER A 285 -3.67 -1.08 3.37
C SER A 285 -4.29 -0.71 4.71
N SER A 286 -3.71 0.29 5.39
CA SER A 286 -4.25 0.87 6.63
C SER A 286 -5.68 1.38 6.42
N THR A 287 -5.95 2.00 5.29
CA THR A 287 -7.31 2.46 4.93
C THR A 287 -8.29 1.32 4.70
N GLY A 288 -7.80 0.13 4.34
CA GLY A 288 -8.60 -1.07 4.21
C GLY A 288 -9.31 -1.46 5.50
N THR A 289 -8.66 -1.25 6.65
CA THR A 289 -9.26 -1.48 7.96
C THR A 289 -10.47 -0.57 8.20
N PHE A 290 -10.33 0.72 7.89
CA PHE A 290 -11.45 1.67 8.00
C PHE A 290 -12.54 1.36 6.98
N SER A 291 -12.16 1.08 5.73
CA SER A 291 -13.09 0.67 4.67
C SER A 291 -13.94 -0.51 5.10
N PHE A 292 -13.31 -1.51 5.70
CA PHE A 292 -13.99 -2.71 6.17
C PHE A 292 -15.01 -2.40 7.27
N VAL A 293 -14.61 -1.61 8.27
CA VAL A 293 -15.50 -1.19 9.36
C VAL A 293 -16.71 -0.43 8.80
N PHE A 294 -16.49 0.52 7.87
CA PHE A 294 -17.59 1.30 7.30
C PHE A 294 -18.54 0.47 6.43
N VAL A 295 -18.01 -0.45 5.62
CA VAL A 295 -18.88 -1.34 4.83
C VAL A 295 -19.70 -2.24 5.73
N LEU A 296 -19.11 -2.81 6.78
CA LEU A 296 -19.86 -3.63 7.72
C LEU A 296 -20.92 -2.82 8.48
N PHE A 297 -20.62 -1.57 8.84
CA PHE A 297 -21.60 -0.66 9.41
C PHE A 297 -22.79 -0.42 8.45
N GLY A 298 -22.51 -0.10 7.19
CA GLY A 298 -23.55 0.04 6.16
C GLY A 298 -24.35 -1.25 5.95
N LEU A 299 -23.69 -2.41 5.91
CA LEU A 299 -24.35 -3.70 5.78
C LEU A 299 -25.26 -4.03 6.98
N PHE A 300 -24.93 -3.58 8.18
CA PHE A 300 -25.78 -3.75 9.33
C PHE A 300 -27.19 -3.20 9.07
N PHE A 301 -27.30 -1.98 8.55
CA PHE A 301 -28.60 -1.37 8.25
C PHE A 301 -29.38 -2.10 7.15
N VAL A 302 -28.67 -2.73 6.21
CA VAL A 302 -29.29 -3.47 5.11
C VAL A 302 -29.77 -4.86 5.55
N LEU A 303 -28.99 -5.54 6.39
CA LEU A 303 -29.17 -6.96 6.67
C LEU A 303 -29.85 -7.28 8.00
N TYR A 304 -30.02 -6.29 8.90
CA TYR A 304 -30.50 -6.56 10.27
C TYR A 304 -31.86 -7.27 10.35
N ASN A 305 -32.71 -7.14 9.33
CA ASN A 305 -33.98 -7.84 9.23
C ASN A 305 -33.88 -9.22 8.57
N LYS A 306 -32.79 -9.52 7.86
CA LYS A 306 -32.66 -10.71 7.02
C LYS A 306 -31.69 -11.75 7.61
N GLU A 307 -30.69 -11.31 8.34
CA GLU A 307 -29.62 -12.17 8.86
C GLU A 307 -29.67 -12.25 10.37
N LYS A 308 -30.21 -13.36 10.89
CA LYS A 308 -30.39 -13.57 12.35
C LYS A 308 -29.10 -13.64 13.16
N ASN A 309 -28.00 -14.03 12.53
CA ASN A 309 -26.67 -14.12 13.17
C ASN A 309 -25.77 -12.94 12.83
N LEU A 310 -26.32 -11.85 12.35
CA LEU A 310 -25.58 -10.72 11.84
C LEU A 310 -24.52 -10.18 12.83
N LEU A 311 -24.88 -9.96 14.08
CA LEU A 311 -23.95 -9.46 15.08
C LEU A 311 -22.86 -10.48 15.42
N ARG A 312 -23.19 -11.79 15.42
CA ARG A 312 -22.20 -12.86 15.63
C ARG A 312 -21.14 -12.88 14.52
N HIS A 313 -21.57 -12.71 13.26
CA HIS A 313 -20.64 -12.59 12.15
C HIS A 313 -19.78 -11.33 12.29
N TYR A 314 -20.34 -10.20 12.67
CA TYR A 314 -19.61 -8.95 12.84
C TYR A 314 -18.59 -9.01 13.97
N VAL A 315 -18.92 -9.65 15.07
CA VAL A 315 -17.99 -9.85 16.19
C VAL A 315 -16.72 -10.57 15.71
N LEU A 316 -16.90 -11.68 15.00
CA LEU A 316 -15.76 -12.46 14.48
C LEU A 316 -14.89 -11.66 13.51
N LEU A 317 -15.49 -10.79 12.71
CA LEU A 317 -14.82 -10.07 11.63
C LEU A 317 -14.26 -8.73 12.07
N LEU A 318 -14.96 -8.05 12.96
CA LEU A 318 -14.56 -6.70 13.42
C LEU A 318 -13.56 -6.73 14.56
N TYR A 319 -13.41 -7.85 15.27
CA TYR A 319 -12.53 -7.90 16.44
C TYR A 319 -11.10 -7.46 16.09
N VAL A 320 -10.47 -8.14 15.13
CA VAL A 320 -9.08 -7.86 14.78
C VAL A 320 -8.88 -6.44 14.22
N PRO A 321 -9.67 -5.94 13.24
CA PRO A 321 -9.51 -4.57 12.77
C PRO A 321 -9.80 -3.52 13.86
N THR A 322 -10.78 -3.75 14.75
CA THR A 322 -11.07 -2.81 15.84
C THR A 322 -9.92 -2.75 16.85
N VAL A 323 -9.41 -3.90 17.27
CA VAL A 323 -8.23 -3.98 18.15
C VAL A 323 -7.04 -3.27 17.49
N ASN A 324 -6.80 -3.51 16.20
CA ASN A 324 -5.72 -2.88 15.47
C ASN A 324 -5.82 -1.33 15.47
N ILE A 325 -7.01 -0.78 15.19
CA ILE A 325 -7.24 0.67 15.23
C ILE A 325 -6.98 1.23 16.63
N LEU A 326 -7.46 0.55 17.67
CA LEU A 326 -7.34 1.03 19.04
C LEU A 326 -5.91 0.94 19.56
N ILE A 327 -5.17 -0.13 19.23
CA ILE A 327 -3.75 -0.24 19.57
C ILE A 327 -2.95 0.88 18.91
N THR A 328 -3.25 1.19 17.65
CA THR A 328 -2.60 2.28 16.93
C THR A 328 -2.74 3.62 17.65
N LYS A 329 -3.87 3.85 18.34
CA LYS A 329 -4.16 5.13 19.00
C LYS A 329 -3.78 5.17 20.49
N PHE A 330 -3.86 4.05 21.18
CA PHE A 330 -3.72 3.97 22.64
C PHE A 330 -2.52 3.14 23.12
N GLY A 331 -1.74 2.60 22.17
CA GLY A 331 -0.62 1.72 22.46
C GLY A 331 -1.04 0.26 22.77
N MET A 332 -0.07 -0.64 22.82
CA MET A 332 -0.29 -2.06 23.11
C MET A 332 -0.54 -2.30 24.60
N LYS A 333 -1.75 -2.00 25.07
CA LYS A 333 -2.16 -2.23 26.46
C LYS A 333 -3.06 -3.46 26.55
N PHE A 334 -2.63 -4.45 27.30
CA PHE A 334 -3.34 -5.74 27.43
C PHE A 334 -4.83 -5.57 27.82
N TYR A 335 -5.15 -4.61 28.68
CA TYR A 335 -6.52 -4.35 29.08
C TYR A 335 -7.44 -3.89 27.93
N ILE A 336 -6.89 -3.30 26.87
CA ILE A 336 -7.65 -2.94 25.67
C ILE A 336 -8.12 -4.20 24.95
N PHE A 337 -7.23 -5.18 24.76
CA PHE A 337 -7.60 -6.47 24.14
C PHE A 337 -8.68 -7.18 24.94
N VAL A 338 -8.49 -7.30 26.26
CA VAL A 338 -9.45 -7.96 27.14
C VAL A 338 -10.77 -7.22 27.16
N GLY A 339 -10.76 -5.90 27.30
CA GLY A 339 -11.98 -5.09 27.33
C GLY A 339 -12.77 -5.21 26.04
N ILE A 340 -12.11 -5.14 24.89
CA ILE A 340 -12.78 -5.32 23.59
C ILE A 340 -13.29 -6.74 23.44
N ALA A 341 -12.50 -7.75 23.80
CA ALA A 341 -12.94 -9.14 23.75
C ALA A 341 -14.20 -9.37 24.57
N ILE A 342 -14.29 -8.81 25.79
CA ILE A 342 -15.47 -8.89 26.64
C ILE A 342 -16.68 -8.23 25.97
N ILE A 343 -16.52 -7.03 25.41
CA ILE A 343 -17.58 -6.32 24.69
C ILE A 343 -18.07 -7.15 23.50
N PHE A 344 -17.15 -7.67 22.69
CA PHE A 344 -17.52 -8.46 21.52
C PHE A 344 -18.16 -9.79 21.90
N ILE A 345 -17.70 -10.46 22.96
CA ILE A 345 -18.34 -11.68 23.49
C ILE A 345 -19.75 -11.36 23.99
N ALA A 346 -19.92 -10.26 24.70
CA ALA A 346 -21.26 -9.83 25.17
C ALA A 346 -22.18 -9.56 23.97
N VAL A 347 -21.75 -8.83 22.95
CA VAL A 347 -22.53 -8.61 21.73
C VAL A 347 -22.87 -9.93 21.03
N TRP A 348 -21.91 -10.85 20.97
CA TRP A 348 -22.10 -12.17 20.36
C TRP A 348 -23.15 -13.02 21.09
N LEU A 349 -23.11 -13.03 22.42
CA LEU A 349 -24.07 -13.75 23.26
C LEU A 349 -25.48 -13.10 23.24
N LEU A 350 -25.50 -11.77 23.20
CA LEU A 350 -26.74 -10.98 23.22
C LEU A 350 -27.32 -10.69 21.84
N ASN A 351 -26.79 -11.32 20.76
CA ASN A 351 -27.20 -11.09 19.36
C ASN A 351 -28.73 -10.98 19.19
N ASP A 352 -29.47 -11.98 19.65
CA ASP A 352 -30.92 -12.05 19.43
C ASP A 352 -31.70 -10.98 20.22
N LEU A 353 -31.25 -10.68 21.44
CA LEU A 353 -31.79 -9.61 22.24
C LEU A 353 -31.57 -8.24 21.63
N ILE A 354 -30.31 -7.95 21.21
CA ILE A 354 -29.97 -6.66 20.61
C ILE A 354 -30.74 -6.46 19.31
N LEU A 355 -30.82 -7.47 18.44
CA LEU A 355 -31.59 -7.37 17.21
C LEU A 355 -33.10 -7.18 17.47
N LYS A 356 -33.67 -7.86 18.48
CA LYS A 356 -35.05 -7.66 18.87
C LYS A 356 -35.31 -6.24 19.37
N ILE A 357 -34.43 -5.72 20.23
CA ILE A 357 -34.53 -4.34 20.75
C ILE A 357 -34.43 -3.34 19.59
N TYR A 358 -33.48 -3.56 18.65
CA TYR A 358 -33.27 -2.68 17.51
C TYR A 358 -34.42 -2.68 16.50
N GLN A 359 -35.29 -3.68 16.51
CA GLN A 359 -36.52 -3.67 15.71
C GLN A 359 -37.49 -2.56 16.12
N ASN A 360 -37.42 -2.09 17.36
CA ASN A 360 -38.23 -0.98 17.84
C ASN A 360 -37.81 0.33 17.15
N LYS A 361 -38.77 1.01 16.51
CA LYS A 361 -38.53 2.26 15.77
C LYS A 361 -37.96 3.37 16.66
N TYR A 362 -38.39 3.45 17.92
CA TYR A 362 -37.94 4.47 18.88
C TYR A 362 -36.47 4.23 19.27
N VAL A 363 -36.08 2.96 19.43
CA VAL A 363 -34.69 2.61 19.70
C VAL A 363 -33.81 2.99 18.50
N ARG A 364 -34.26 2.72 17.28
CA ARG A 364 -33.54 3.13 16.07
C ARG A 364 -33.35 4.64 15.97
N TYR A 365 -34.41 5.41 16.17
CA TYR A 365 -34.33 6.87 16.18
C TYR A 365 -33.46 7.39 17.32
N GLY A 366 -33.61 6.82 18.51
CA GLY A 366 -32.76 7.14 19.67
C GLY A 366 -31.27 6.83 19.39
N THR A 367 -30.96 5.68 18.75
CA THR A 367 -29.59 5.30 18.36
C THR A 367 -29.01 6.28 17.36
N VAL A 368 -29.76 6.65 16.32
CA VAL A 368 -29.30 7.63 15.33
C VAL A 368 -29.06 8.99 15.98
N ALA A 369 -29.98 9.46 16.80
CA ALA A 369 -29.84 10.73 17.55
C ALA A 369 -28.62 10.71 18.46
N SER A 370 -28.43 9.64 19.24
CA SER A 370 -27.30 9.48 20.17
C SER A 370 -25.97 9.42 19.41
N LEU A 371 -25.91 8.70 18.30
CA LEU A 371 -24.70 8.64 17.45
C LEU A 371 -24.41 10.02 16.83
N SER A 372 -25.44 10.75 16.39
CA SER A 372 -25.24 12.10 15.84
C SER A 372 -24.72 13.06 16.91
N LEU A 373 -25.27 13.03 18.11
CA LEU A 373 -24.78 13.85 19.24
C LEU A 373 -23.37 13.46 19.66
N LEU A 374 -23.08 12.16 19.71
CA LEU A 374 -21.71 11.66 19.98
C LEU A 374 -20.73 12.16 18.92
N PHE A 375 -21.12 12.14 17.65
CA PHE A 375 -20.29 12.60 16.54
C PHE A 375 -19.98 14.10 16.65
N ILE A 376 -20.98 14.92 16.97
CA ILE A 376 -20.83 16.35 17.20
C ILE A 376 -19.93 16.61 18.42
N GLY A 377 -20.18 15.89 19.52
CA GLY A 377 -19.40 16.01 20.76
C GLY A 377 -17.93 15.61 20.56
N LEU A 378 -17.68 14.51 19.85
CA LEU A 378 -16.32 14.09 19.52
C LEU A 378 -15.61 15.08 18.60
N SER A 379 -16.30 15.65 17.62
CA SER A 379 -15.74 16.69 16.76
C SER A 379 -15.30 17.88 17.60
N PHE A 380 -16.13 18.36 18.53
CA PHE A 380 -15.80 19.45 19.46
C PHE A 380 -14.60 19.11 20.35
N ILE A 381 -14.59 17.91 20.95
CA ILE A 381 -13.49 17.47 21.84
C ILE A 381 -12.16 17.40 21.07
N LEU A 382 -12.18 16.93 19.81
CA LEU A 382 -10.97 16.74 19.02
C LEU A 382 -10.40 18.03 18.45
N THR A 383 -11.23 19.07 18.24
CA THR A 383 -10.83 20.31 17.57
C THR A 383 -10.96 21.55 18.42
N HIS A 384 -11.58 21.45 19.62
CA HIS A 384 -12.01 22.59 20.46
C HIS A 384 -12.90 23.60 19.73
N ASN A 385 -13.46 23.23 18.59
CA ASN A 385 -14.32 24.08 17.78
C ASN A 385 -15.41 23.24 17.11
N ILE A 386 -16.68 23.59 17.34
CA ILE A 386 -17.81 22.87 16.73
C ILE A 386 -17.91 23.18 15.24
N PHE A 387 -17.42 24.35 14.80
CA PHE A 387 -17.61 24.86 13.45
C PHE A 387 -16.40 25.66 12.99
N ASP A 388 -15.28 25.00 12.76
CA ASP A 388 -14.20 25.63 12.02
C ASP A 388 -14.43 25.41 10.52
N PHE A 389 -15.15 26.35 9.91
CA PHE A 389 -15.45 26.31 8.47
C PHE A 389 -14.20 26.44 7.62
N ASN A 390 -13.18 27.16 8.11
CA ASN A 390 -11.89 27.26 7.41
C ASN A 390 -11.11 25.94 7.50
N ALA A 391 -11.08 25.31 8.68
CA ALA A 391 -10.47 23.98 8.82
C ALA A 391 -11.22 22.93 8.00
N PHE A 392 -12.55 23.02 7.90
CA PHE A 392 -13.33 22.14 7.03
C PHE A 392 -13.01 22.37 5.56
N ILE A 393 -12.93 23.61 5.09
CA ILE A 393 -12.55 23.94 3.70
C ILE A 393 -11.12 23.51 3.42
N ASN A 394 -10.19 23.78 4.33
CA ASN A 394 -8.79 23.37 4.16
C ASN A 394 -8.65 21.83 4.18
N ASN A 395 -9.30 21.13 5.12
CA ASN A 395 -9.32 19.68 5.13
C ASN A 395 -10.04 19.12 3.90
N TYR A 396 -11.09 19.77 3.44
CA TYR A 396 -11.79 19.37 2.22
C TYR A 396 -10.92 19.60 0.97
N SER A 397 -10.18 20.71 0.91
CA SER A 397 -9.21 21.00 -0.12
C SER A 397 -8.07 19.97 -0.13
N GLU A 398 -7.47 19.69 1.04
CA GLU A 398 -6.44 18.65 1.17
C GLU A 398 -6.97 17.26 0.80
N ILE A 399 -8.18 16.91 1.22
CA ILE A 399 -8.84 15.67 0.84
C ILE A 399 -9.08 15.65 -0.67
N ALA A 400 -9.50 16.74 -1.23
CA ALA A 400 -9.74 16.89 -2.64
C ALA A 400 -8.43 16.80 -3.43
N ASP A 401 -7.38 17.49 -3.01
CA ASP A 401 -6.08 17.50 -3.71
C ASP A 401 -5.35 16.14 -3.64
N MET A 402 -5.45 15.41 -2.54
CA MET A 402 -4.70 14.16 -2.34
C MET A 402 -5.43 12.88 -2.81
N SER A 403 -6.77 12.86 -2.76
CA SER A 403 -7.53 11.63 -3.06
C SER A 403 -8.27 11.65 -4.36
N TRP A 404 -8.47 12.81 -4.88
CA TRP A 404 -9.45 13.05 -5.91
C TRP A 404 -8.83 13.65 -7.15
N ASP A 405 -7.57 13.32 -7.42
CA ASP A 405 -6.96 13.61 -8.71
C ASP A 405 -7.90 13.21 -9.88
N TYR A 406 -8.82 12.27 -9.60
CA TYR A 406 -9.85 11.85 -10.56
C TYR A 406 -11.18 12.63 -10.43
N PHE A 407 -11.48 13.21 -9.27
CA PHE A 407 -12.80 13.81 -8.98
C PHE A 407 -12.81 15.34 -8.92
N MET A 408 -11.64 15.97 -8.98
CA MET A 408 -11.55 17.42 -9.08
C MET A 408 -11.69 17.89 -10.54
N PHE A 409 -12.35 18.99 -10.71
CA PHE A 409 -12.43 19.67 -12.03
C PHE A 409 -11.22 20.58 -12.24
N SER A 410 -10.02 20.13 -11.86
CA SER A 410 -8.79 20.94 -11.93
C SER A 410 -8.17 20.94 -13.33
N ASP A 411 -8.37 19.90 -14.10
CA ASP A 411 -7.88 19.80 -15.48
C ASP A 411 -8.87 19.10 -16.43
N LEU A 412 -8.55 19.09 -17.73
CA LEU A 412 -9.41 18.51 -18.76
C LEU A 412 -9.74 17.04 -18.51
N ARG A 413 -8.83 16.27 -17.90
CA ARG A 413 -9.04 14.84 -17.57
C ARG A 413 -10.19 14.71 -16.58
N HIS A 414 -10.20 15.54 -15.55
CA HIS A 414 -11.22 15.55 -14.52
C HIS A 414 -12.58 16.01 -15.06
N TRP A 415 -12.59 17.01 -15.93
CA TRP A 415 -13.82 17.45 -16.62
C TRP A 415 -14.46 16.36 -17.46
N ILE A 416 -13.68 15.41 -18.00
CA ILE A 416 -14.19 14.29 -18.77
C ILE A 416 -14.51 13.10 -17.85
N PHE A 417 -13.59 12.72 -16.95
CA PHE A 417 -13.71 11.51 -16.15
C PHE A 417 -14.80 11.61 -15.07
N ASN A 418 -14.89 12.75 -14.38
CA ASN A 418 -15.85 12.93 -13.30
C ASN A 418 -17.31 12.73 -13.77
N PRO A 419 -17.80 13.28 -14.88
CA PRO A 419 -19.11 12.95 -15.39
C PRO A 419 -19.31 11.47 -15.73
N ILE A 420 -18.29 10.80 -16.28
CA ILE A 420 -18.33 9.35 -16.58
C ILE A 420 -18.61 8.52 -15.32
N VAL A 421 -18.17 8.98 -14.17
CA VAL A 421 -18.37 8.30 -12.88
C VAL A 421 -19.61 8.79 -12.16
N LEU A 422 -19.73 10.10 -11.98
CA LEU A 422 -20.77 10.70 -11.14
C LEU A 422 -22.18 10.56 -11.73
N ILE A 423 -22.33 10.70 -13.04
CA ILE A 423 -23.64 10.59 -13.68
C ILE A 423 -24.23 9.18 -13.52
N PRO A 424 -23.52 8.08 -13.84
CA PRO A 424 -24.03 6.74 -13.60
C PRO A 424 -24.27 6.43 -12.12
N LEU A 425 -23.42 6.91 -11.22
CA LEU A 425 -23.58 6.71 -9.78
C LEU A 425 -24.84 7.39 -9.24
N LEU A 426 -25.01 8.68 -9.53
CA LEU A 426 -26.20 9.43 -9.12
C LEU A 426 -27.48 8.86 -9.74
N TYR A 427 -27.42 8.51 -11.02
CA TYR A 427 -28.55 7.87 -11.71
C TYR A 427 -28.94 6.56 -11.03
N PHE A 428 -27.97 5.70 -10.69
CA PHE A 428 -28.21 4.44 -9.99
C PHE A 428 -28.81 4.67 -8.60
N ILE A 429 -28.27 5.60 -7.82
CA ILE A 429 -28.79 5.93 -6.47
C ILE A 429 -30.25 6.42 -6.56
N ILE A 430 -30.58 7.22 -7.54
CA ILE A 430 -31.95 7.75 -7.73
C ILE A 430 -32.91 6.63 -8.17
N LYS A 431 -32.49 5.77 -9.08
CA LYS A 431 -33.34 4.69 -9.63
C LYS A 431 -33.49 3.51 -8.66
N GLU A 432 -32.43 3.19 -7.94
CA GLU A 432 -32.34 2.03 -7.03
C GLU A 432 -31.99 2.47 -5.59
N PRO A 433 -32.76 3.38 -4.95
CA PRO A 433 -32.38 3.93 -3.64
C PRO A 433 -32.34 2.90 -2.52
N LYS A 434 -33.06 1.78 -2.68
CA LYS A 434 -33.12 0.67 -1.71
C LYS A 434 -32.05 -0.40 -1.96
N HIS A 435 -31.33 -0.30 -3.06
CA HIS A 435 -30.27 -1.25 -3.35
C HIS A 435 -29.15 -1.10 -2.28
N PRO A 436 -28.62 -2.22 -1.74
CA PRO A 436 -27.62 -2.16 -0.68
C PRO A 436 -26.40 -1.28 -1.03
N PHE A 437 -25.96 -1.32 -2.27
CA PHE A 437 -24.86 -0.48 -2.73
C PHE A 437 -25.21 1.02 -2.69
N SER A 438 -26.43 1.40 -3.06
CA SER A 438 -26.89 2.80 -2.93
C SER A 438 -26.89 3.24 -1.47
N VAL A 439 -27.39 2.40 -0.55
CA VAL A 439 -27.41 2.69 0.88
C VAL A 439 -25.99 2.86 1.44
N ILE A 440 -25.09 1.94 1.12
CA ILE A 440 -23.67 2.01 1.52
C ILE A 440 -23.01 3.28 0.95
N SER A 441 -23.25 3.58 -0.33
CA SER A 441 -22.71 4.77 -0.99
C SER A 441 -23.20 6.07 -0.35
N ILE A 442 -24.51 6.16 -0.04
CA ILE A 442 -25.07 7.33 0.64
C ILE A 442 -24.48 7.49 2.04
N ILE A 443 -24.39 6.40 2.82
CA ILE A 443 -23.80 6.45 4.17
C ILE A 443 -22.35 6.95 4.10
N LEU A 444 -21.57 6.40 3.20
CA LEU A 444 -20.16 6.82 3.03
C LEU A 444 -20.06 8.28 2.60
N ILE A 445 -20.84 8.72 1.61
CA ILE A 445 -20.87 10.11 1.17
C ILE A 445 -21.24 11.03 2.35
N VAL A 446 -22.29 10.70 3.08
CA VAL A 446 -22.74 11.52 4.23
C VAL A 446 -21.68 11.55 5.33
N VAL A 447 -21.10 10.40 5.69
CA VAL A 447 -20.09 10.32 6.76
C VAL A 447 -18.83 11.08 6.39
N PHE A 448 -18.35 10.93 5.16
CA PHE A 448 -17.05 11.48 4.75
C PHE A 448 -17.14 12.96 4.34
N PHE A 449 -18.25 13.42 3.75
CA PHE A 449 -18.45 14.82 3.38
C PHE A 449 -19.16 15.66 4.45
N ASN A 450 -19.45 15.06 5.60
CA ASN A 450 -19.94 15.78 6.76
C ASN A 450 -18.77 16.48 7.47
N PRO A 451 -18.82 17.79 7.77
CA PRO A 451 -17.73 18.51 8.43
C PRO A 451 -17.31 17.86 9.77
N PHE A 452 -18.25 17.34 10.54
CA PHE A 452 -17.95 16.63 11.79
C PHE A 452 -17.25 15.29 11.52
N GLY A 453 -17.70 14.55 10.52
CA GLY A 453 -17.13 13.28 10.09
C GLY A 453 -15.71 13.45 9.57
N CYS A 454 -15.48 14.42 8.70
CA CYS A 454 -14.16 14.74 8.18
C CYS A 454 -13.15 15.05 9.29
N THR A 455 -13.56 15.87 10.28
CA THR A 455 -12.70 16.23 11.41
C THR A 455 -12.32 15.01 12.26
N ILE A 456 -13.28 14.16 12.59
CA ILE A 456 -13.00 12.95 13.37
C ILE A 456 -12.11 12.00 12.57
N MET A 457 -12.45 11.78 11.33
CA MET A 457 -11.73 10.83 10.47
C MET A 457 -10.30 11.27 10.20
N ASN A 458 -10.08 12.55 9.95
CA ASN A 458 -8.73 13.08 9.73
C ASN A 458 -7.83 12.92 10.97
N LYS A 459 -8.38 13.06 12.17
CA LYS A 459 -7.66 12.77 13.43
C LYS A 459 -7.39 11.29 13.66
N LEU A 460 -8.27 10.41 13.16
CA LEU A 460 -8.07 8.96 13.25
C LEU A 460 -7.09 8.44 12.22
N ASN A 461 -7.21 8.87 10.99
CA ASN A 461 -6.32 8.51 9.89
C ASN A 461 -6.42 9.56 8.78
N TRP A 462 -5.38 10.32 8.56
CA TRP A 462 -5.33 11.41 7.57
C TRP A 462 -5.58 10.95 6.12
N VAL A 463 -5.38 9.65 5.81
CA VAL A 463 -5.67 9.05 4.50
C VAL A 463 -7.02 8.32 4.42
N TYR A 464 -7.94 8.59 5.35
CA TYR A 464 -9.26 7.94 5.42
C TYR A 464 -10.08 8.07 4.13
N TYR A 465 -9.90 9.13 3.41
CA TYR A 465 -10.56 9.45 2.15
C TYR A 465 -10.39 8.34 1.09
N ARG A 466 -9.28 7.61 1.13
CA ARG A 466 -9.05 6.46 0.23
C ARG A 466 -10.08 5.34 0.39
N SER A 467 -10.90 5.37 1.42
CA SER A 467 -12.03 4.46 1.59
C SER A 467 -13.13 4.63 0.52
N TYR A 468 -13.09 5.73 -0.25
CA TYR A 468 -13.96 5.90 -1.42
C TYR A 468 -13.77 4.87 -2.51
N ASP A 469 -12.65 4.16 -2.54
CA ASP A 469 -12.44 3.05 -3.46
C ASP A 469 -13.49 1.94 -3.31
N ILE A 470 -14.25 1.92 -2.20
CA ILE A 470 -15.43 1.04 -2.07
C ILE A 470 -16.53 1.41 -3.06
N ILE A 471 -16.73 2.72 -3.26
CA ILE A 471 -17.79 3.24 -4.14
C ILE A 471 -17.30 3.26 -5.58
N ILE A 472 -16.01 3.61 -5.77
CA ILE A 472 -15.41 3.80 -7.09
C ILE A 472 -14.19 2.93 -7.21
N ASN A 473 -14.39 1.79 -7.85
CA ASN A 473 -13.37 0.82 -8.20
C ASN A 473 -13.68 0.24 -9.58
N GLN A 474 -12.82 -0.59 -10.11
CA GLN A 474 -12.99 -1.16 -11.45
C GLN A 474 -14.34 -1.84 -11.64
N TYR A 475 -14.81 -2.61 -10.65
CA TYR A 475 -16.08 -3.33 -10.76
C TYR A 475 -17.29 -2.39 -10.72
N THR A 476 -17.35 -1.48 -9.75
CA THR A 476 -18.47 -0.54 -9.62
C THR A 476 -18.58 0.38 -10.82
N LEU A 477 -17.44 0.86 -11.34
CA LEU A 477 -17.41 1.71 -12.51
C LEU A 477 -18.00 0.99 -13.74
N VAL A 478 -17.52 -0.24 -14.01
CA VAL A 478 -18.04 -1.05 -15.12
C VAL A 478 -19.54 -1.34 -14.92
N PHE A 479 -19.94 -1.71 -13.71
CA PHE A 479 -21.33 -1.98 -13.37
C PHE A 479 -22.23 -0.76 -13.62
N LEU A 480 -21.85 0.40 -13.07
CA LEU A 480 -22.64 1.63 -13.16
C LEU A 480 -22.79 2.13 -14.60
N ILE A 481 -21.71 2.12 -15.37
CA ILE A 481 -21.75 2.51 -16.79
C ILE A 481 -22.62 1.55 -17.58
N CYS A 482 -22.47 0.24 -17.39
CA CYS A 482 -23.30 -0.75 -18.06
C CYS A 482 -24.77 -0.65 -17.63
N TYR A 483 -25.04 -0.36 -16.36
CA TYR A 483 -26.39 -0.12 -15.87
C TYR A 483 -27.04 1.07 -16.60
N LEU A 484 -26.35 2.21 -16.63
CA LEU A 484 -26.83 3.41 -17.33
C LEU A 484 -27.11 3.14 -18.82
N VAL A 485 -26.17 2.53 -19.54
CA VAL A 485 -26.32 2.21 -20.96
C VAL A 485 -27.49 1.22 -21.19
N ASN A 486 -27.66 0.25 -20.29
CA ASN A 486 -28.74 -0.74 -20.43
C ASN A 486 -30.13 -0.21 -20.10
N CYS A 487 -30.23 0.87 -19.31
CA CYS A 487 -31.51 1.55 -19.05
C CYS A 487 -32.08 2.28 -20.29
N VAL A 488 -31.30 2.42 -21.34
CA VAL A 488 -31.75 3.00 -22.61
C VAL A 488 -32.37 1.88 -23.46
N ASP A 489 -33.66 1.96 -23.83
CA ASP A 489 -34.33 0.91 -24.61
C ASP A 489 -33.96 0.91 -26.09
N ILE A 490 -33.58 2.06 -26.64
CA ILE A 490 -33.30 2.24 -28.06
C ILE A 490 -31.89 1.76 -28.41
N TYR A 491 -31.78 0.67 -29.16
CA TYR A 491 -30.51 0.05 -29.58
C TYR A 491 -29.53 1.04 -30.22
N ARG A 492 -30.01 1.91 -31.11
CA ARG A 492 -29.17 2.92 -31.78
C ARG A 492 -28.55 3.89 -30.77
N VAL A 493 -29.31 4.30 -29.75
CA VAL A 493 -28.80 5.20 -28.68
C VAL A 493 -27.76 4.49 -27.81
N LYS A 494 -27.98 3.22 -27.45
CA LYS A 494 -26.98 2.41 -26.75
C LYS A 494 -25.66 2.37 -27.53
N TYR A 495 -25.75 2.16 -28.84
CA TYR A 495 -24.57 2.09 -29.71
C TYR A 495 -23.83 3.44 -29.77
N VAL A 496 -24.56 4.54 -29.94
CA VAL A 496 -24.00 5.89 -29.93
C VAL A 496 -23.34 6.23 -28.59
N LEU A 497 -23.98 5.94 -27.46
CA LEU A 497 -23.39 6.13 -26.12
C LEU A 497 -22.11 5.35 -25.96
N SER A 498 -22.05 4.13 -26.49
CA SER A 498 -20.83 3.29 -26.40
C SER A 498 -19.69 3.85 -27.25
N ILE A 499 -20.01 4.44 -28.42
CA ILE A 499 -19.00 5.12 -29.23
C ILE A 499 -18.50 6.39 -28.53
N ILE A 500 -19.42 7.19 -27.97
CA ILE A 500 -19.05 8.38 -27.20
C ILE A 500 -18.10 7.99 -26.04
N LEU A 501 -18.45 6.96 -25.27
CA LEU A 501 -17.59 6.48 -24.20
C LEU A 501 -16.23 6.00 -24.73
N LEU A 502 -16.20 5.29 -25.87
CA LEU A 502 -14.95 4.86 -26.50
C LEU A 502 -14.06 6.06 -26.86
N VAL A 503 -14.65 7.08 -27.51
CA VAL A 503 -13.92 8.30 -27.88
C VAL A 503 -13.39 9.02 -26.63
N LEU A 504 -14.24 9.18 -25.60
CA LEU A 504 -13.83 9.81 -24.35
C LEU A 504 -12.72 9.01 -23.65
N SER A 505 -12.81 7.68 -23.63
CA SER A 505 -11.77 6.81 -23.05
C SER A 505 -10.44 6.92 -23.82
N LEU A 506 -10.49 7.02 -25.14
CA LEU A 506 -9.31 7.24 -25.99
C LEU A 506 -8.70 8.63 -25.76
N VAL A 507 -9.53 9.68 -25.66
CA VAL A 507 -9.07 11.04 -25.37
C VAL A 507 -8.41 11.10 -23.99
N LEU A 508 -9.03 10.52 -22.97
CA LEU A 508 -8.46 10.44 -21.62
C LEU A 508 -7.13 9.71 -21.63
N SER A 509 -7.04 8.56 -22.31
CA SER A 509 -5.81 7.79 -22.42
C SER A 509 -4.73 8.57 -23.17
N TYR A 510 -5.08 9.27 -24.25
CA TYR A 510 -4.15 10.10 -25.03
C TYR A 510 -3.57 11.25 -24.19
N ILE A 511 -4.39 11.93 -23.40
CA ILE A 511 -3.96 13.01 -22.49
C ILE A 511 -2.98 12.44 -21.44
N GLN A 512 -3.10 11.17 -21.08
CA GLN A 512 -2.21 10.51 -20.11
C GLN A 512 -0.90 9.98 -20.73
N ILE A 513 -0.85 9.74 -22.05
CA ILE A 513 0.33 9.22 -22.75
C ILE A 513 1.60 10.01 -22.42
N PRO A 514 1.63 11.36 -22.44
CA PRO A 514 2.85 12.10 -22.07
C PRO A 514 3.35 11.77 -20.66
N ARG A 515 2.45 11.45 -19.72
CA ARG A 515 2.85 11.03 -18.37
C ARG A 515 3.41 9.62 -18.32
N TYR A 516 2.98 8.71 -19.19
CA TYR A 516 3.60 7.40 -19.35
C TYR A 516 5.04 7.50 -19.87
N PHE A 517 5.29 8.47 -20.73
CA PHE A 517 6.55 8.67 -21.42
C PHE A 517 7.38 9.85 -20.89
N HIS A 518 6.91 10.54 -19.85
CA HIS A 518 7.68 11.62 -19.20
C HIS A 518 8.89 11.11 -18.43
N VAL A 519 8.99 9.83 -18.32
CA VAL A 519 10.25 9.19 -17.96
C VAL A 519 11.16 9.38 -19.14
N SER A 520 12.19 10.17 -18.96
CA SER A 520 13.16 10.51 -19.99
C SER A 520 13.56 9.25 -20.74
N PHE A 521 13.19 9.19 -22.03
CA PHE A 521 13.74 8.21 -22.97
C PHE A 521 15.22 8.52 -23.32
N ILE A 522 15.89 9.25 -22.45
CA ILE A 522 17.32 9.46 -22.57
C ILE A 522 17.96 8.22 -21.96
N PRO A 523 18.57 7.33 -22.75
CA PRO A 523 19.43 6.30 -22.20
C PRO A 523 20.60 7.02 -21.55
N ASP A 524 20.50 7.24 -20.27
CA ASP A 524 21.64 7.62 -19.48
C ASP A 524 22.40 6.32 -19.22
N ASP A 525 23.57 6.19 -19.80
CA ASP A 525 24.42 5.01 -19.65
C ASP A 525 24.73 4.72 -18.18
N ASP A 526 24.65 5.74 -17.32
CA ASP A 526 24.88 5.63 -15.88
C ASP A 526 23.79 4.82 -15.13
N TYR A 527 22.59 4.68 -15.70
CA TYR A 527 21.49 3.91 -15.12
C TYR A 527 21.16 2.63 -15.90
N ASN A 528 21.95 2.26 -16.89
CA ASN A 528 21.70 1.10 -17.73
C ASN A 528 22.10 -0.22 -17.05
N ASN A 529 21.54 -0.45 -15.87
CA ASN A 529 21.75 -1.66 -15.07
C ASN A 529 20.43 -2.23 -14.57
N ILE A 530 20.45 -3.48 -14.10
CA ILE A 530 19.26 -4.17 -13.59
C ILE A 530 18.73 -3.56 -12.29
N PHE A 531 19.55 -2.82 -11.56
CA PHE A 531 19.18 -2.19 -10.29
C PHE A 531 18.46 -0.86 -10.48
N LYS A 532 18.62 -0.23 -11.66
CA LYS A 532 18.03 1.07 -12.00
C LYS A 532 18.47 2.22 -11.08
N ILE A 533 19.66 2.11 -10.54
CA ILE A 533 20.33 3.15 -9.75
C ILE A 533 21.63 3.54 -10.48
N GLU A 534 22.19 4.67 -10.13
CA GLU A 534 23.40 5.20 -10.74
C GLU A 534 24.59 4.25 -10.56
N ASN A 535 25.39 4.07 -11.60
CA ASN A 535 26.56 3.19 -11.55
C ASN A 535 27.59 3.60 -10.49
N SER A 536 27.77 4.90 -10.25
CA SER A 536 28.62 5.42 -9.19
C SER A 536 28.12 5.05 -7.80
N GLU A 537 26.81 5.01 -7.59
CA GLU A 537 26.20 4.55 -6.34
C GLU A 537 26.36 3.03 -6.17
N LEU A 538 26.16 2.26 -7.23
CA LEU A 538 26.44 0.81 -7.21
C LEU A 538 27.89 0.50 -6.89
N GLU A 539 28.83 1.25 -7.47
CA GLU A 539 30.26 1.07 -7.24
C GLU A 539 30.61 1.22 -5.75
N VAL A 540 30.17 2.31 -5.11
CA VAL A 540 30.44 2.53 -3.69
C VAL A 540 29.75 1.49 -2.80
N ILE A 541 28.53 1.06 -3.14
CA ILE A 541 27.81 0.01 -2.40
C ILE A 541 28.61 -1.30 -2.41
N TYR A 542 29.10 -1.73 -3.57
CA TYR A 542 29.92 -2.93 -3.69
C TYR A 542 31.26 -2.79 -2.98
N ASN A 543 31.91 -1.63 -3.07
CA ASN A 543 33.16 -1.36 -2.38
C ASN A 543 32.99 -1.44 -0.86
N VAL A 544 31.94 -0.83 -0.30
CA VAL A 544 31.63 -0.91 1.14
C VAL A 544 31.32 -2.34 1.57
N ARG A 545 30.58 -3.09 0.75
CA ARG A 545 30.30 -4.51 1.03
C ARG A 545 31.60 -5.34 1.07
N ASN A 546 32.52 -5.08 0.14
CA ASN A 546 33.82 -5.72 0.14
C ASN A 546 34.63 -5.33 1.39
N MET A 547 34.68 -4.04 1.75
CA MET A 547 35.34 -3.54 2.94
C MET A 547 34.82 -4.24 4.22
N ILE A 548 33.52 -4.35 4.39
CA ILE A 548 32.90 -5.03 5.53
C ILE A 548 33.35 -6.48 5.61
N ASN A 549 33.39 -7.17 4.46
CA ASN A 549 33.85 -8.56 4.40
C ASN A 549 35.36 -8.69 4.69
N ASP A 550 36.18 -7.83 4.08
CA ASP A 550 37.64 -7.88 4.20
C ASP A 550 38.11 -7.54 5.61
N LEU A 551 37.44 -6.60 6.26
CA LEU A 551 37.73 -6.19 7.65
C LEU A 551 36.95 -7.01 8.69
N ASN A 552 36.09 -7.95 8.28
CA ASN A 552 35.23 -8.75 9.14
C ASN A 552 34.41 -7.92 10.16
N ILE A 553 33.81 -6.82 9.68
CA ILE A 553 32.99 -5.94 10.53
C ILE A 553 31.63 -6.58 10.75
N GLU A 554 31.31 -6.91 12.00
CA GLU A 554 30.03 -7.48 12.39
C GLU A 554 29.02 -6.38 12.72
N ASN A 555 27.83 -6.42 12.10
CA ASN A 555 26.72 -5.48 12.32
C ASN A 555 27.16 -4.00 12.27
N PRO A 556 27.79 -3.54 11.19
CA PRO A 556 28.33 -2.18 11.12
C PRO A 556 27.24 -1.12 11.23
N ARG A 557 27.54 -0.01 11.91
CA ARG A 557 26.69 1.17 11.96
C ARG A 557 27.18 2.14 10.90
N ILE A 558 26.30 2.47 9.96
CA ILE A 558 26.64 3.19 8.73
C ILE A 558 25.85 4.49 8.61
N ILE A 559 26.55 5.59 8.41
CA ILE A 559 25.94 6.83 7.88
C ILE A 559 26.25 6.88 6.38
N THR A 560 25.23 7.04 5.57
CA THR A 560 25.41 7.00 4.12
C THR A 560 24.59 8.07 3.40
N SER A 561 25.18 8.68 2.38
CA SER A 561 24.49 9.49 1.39
C SER A 561 23.85 8.66 0.26
N THR A 562 23.93 7.34 0.32
CA THR A 562 23.29 6.44 -0.64
C THR A 562 22.04 5.79 -0.05
N PHE A 563 20.89 5.96 -0.72
CA PHE A 563 19.60 5.46 -0.21
C PHE A 563 19.39 3.97 -0.37
N PHE A 564 20.10 3.33 -1.32
CA PHE A 564 19.87 1.94 -1.68
C PHE A 564 20.78 0.95 -0.96
N MET A 565 21.77 1.43 -0.23
CA MET A 565 22.75 0.59 0.48
C MET A 565 22.12 -0.49 1.37
N PRO A 566 21.06 -0.23 2.15
CA PRO A 566 20.43 -1.26 2.98
C PRO A 566 19.86 -2.44 2.19
N SER A 567 19.56 -2.24 0.92
CA SER A 567 19.06 -3.33 0.06
C SER A 567 20.15 -4.31 -0.38
N PHE A 568 21.42 -3.96 -0.14
CA PHE A 568 22.58 -4.77 -0.49
C PHE A 568 23.36 -5.27 0.74
N ILE A 569 23.32 -4.50 1.83
CA ILE A 569 24.03 -4.80 3.09
C ILE A 569 22.95 -4.79 4.18
N GLU A 570 22.26 -5.91 4.37
CA GLU A 570 21.04 -6.00 5.17
C GLU A 570 21.35 -6.12 6.68
N ASP A 571 22.53 -6.69 7.03
CA ASP A 571 22.95 -6.94 8.42
C ASP A 571 23.69 -5.73 9.03
N SER A 572 23.11 -4.54 8.86
CA SER A 572 23.73 -3.29 9.28
C SER A 572 22.71 -2.34 9.89
N THR A 573 23.21 -1.44 10.73
CA THR A 573 22.42 -0.34 11.27
C THR A 573 22.70 0.93 10.49
N TYR A 574 21.68 1.61 10.03
CA TYR A 574 21.82 2.80 9.21
C TYR A 574 21.27 4.03 9.90
N LEU A 575 22.01 5.14 9.78
CA LEU A 575 21.48 6.47 10.00
C LEU A 575 21.19 7.10 8.63
N PHE A 576 20.00 6.99 8.21
CA PHE A 576 19.41 7.83 7.18
C PHE A 576 17.89 7.78 7.35
N GLY A 577 17.19 8.77 6.92
CA GLY A 577 15.75 8.70 7.02
C GLY A 577 15.09 10.00 6.66
N LYS A 578 14.09 9.90 5.84
CA LYS A 578 13.18 10.98 5.49
C LYS A 578 12.07 11.19 6.53
N GLU A 579 12.34 11.02 7.83
CA GLU A 579 11.29 10.64 8.75
C GLU A 579 10.75 11.72 9.63
N LYS A 580 11.19 12.91 9.48
CA LYS A 580 10.56 14.03 10.16
C LYS A 580 9.09 14.20 9.79
N ARG A 581 8.67 13.69 8.63
CA ARG A 581 7.24 13.67 8.27
C ARG A 581 6.38 12.85 9.21
N TYR A 582 6.96 11.87 9.90
CA TYR A 582 6.17 10.87 10.63
C TYR A 582 6.37 10.87 12.13
N ASN A 583 7.54 11.26 12.66
CA ASN A 583 7.70 11.37 14.11
C ASN A 583 9.01 12.03 14.56
N HIS A 584 8.90 13.24 15.05
CA HIS A 584 10.02 14.01 15.63
C HIS A 584 10.61 13.41 16.92
N SER A 585 9.95 12.44 17.54
CA SER A 585 10.29 11.95 18.88
C SER A 585 11.29 10.78 18.91
N LEU A 586 11.68 10.26 17.73
CA LEU A 586 12.54 9.08 17.62
C LEU A 586 14.02 9.38 17.47
N TYR A 587 14.32 10.55 16.95
CA TYR A 587 15.69 11.04 16.89
C TYR A 587 16.01 11.83 18.13
N THR A 588 17.20 11.66 18.64
CA THR A 588 17.82 12.76 19.30
C THR A 588 17.94 13.88 18.28
N GLU A 589 17.74 15.11 18.66
CA GLU A 589 17.88 16.30 17.81
C GLU A 589 19.21 16.25 17.02
N ASN A 590 20.26 15.77 17.63
CA ASN A 590 21.59 15.59 17.07
C ASN A 590 21.66 14.56 15.92
N SER A 591 21.00 13.40 16.05
CA SER A 591 21.00 12.39 14.98
C SER A 591 20.29 12.88 13.73
N TYR A 592 19.26 13.69 13.89
CA TYR A 592 18.54 14.25 12.78
C TYR A 592 19.32 15.35 12.07
N GLU A 593 19.98 16.23 12.81
CA GLU A 593 20.85 17.24 12.21
C GLU A 593 22.04 16.59 11.49
N LEU A 594 22.63 15.54 12.05
CA LEU A 594 23.69 14.76 11.40
C LEU A 594 23.19 14.16 10.07
N TYR A 595 21.97 13.60 10.07
CA TYR A 595 21.34 13.13 8.84
C TYR A 595 21.23 14.25 7.78
N LEU A 596 20.79 15.44 8.15
CA LEU A 596 20.64 16.58 7.21
C LEU A 596 21.97 17.01 6.57
N ILE A 597 23.07 16.80 7.27
CA ILE A 597 24.41 17.09 6.74
C ILE A 597 24.76 16.16 5.58
N PHE A 598 24.40 14.88 5.71
CA PHE A 598 24.66 13.86 4.67
C PHE A 598 23.65 13.90 3.51
N PHE A 599 22.46 14.49 3.73
CA PHE A 599 21.38 14.56 2.74
C PHE A 599 20.84 15.99 2.58
N PRO A 600 21.65 16.93 2.12
CA PRO A 600 21.27 18.34 2.04
C PRO A 600 20.16 18.66 1.02
N PHE A 601 19.88 17.73 0.09
CA PHE A 601 18.88 17.91 -0.98
C PHE A 601 17.48 17.40 -0.63
N ASP A 602 17.26 16.89 0.58
CA ASP A 602 15.92 16.53 0.98
C ASP A 602 15.09 17.80 1.26
N GLY A 603 13.88 17.92 0.72
CA GLY A 603 13.02 19.09 0.89
C GLY A 603 12.62 19.41 2.35
N ILE A 604 13.05 18.58 3.31
CA ILE A 604 12.97 18.83 4.75
C ILE A 604 14.12 19.73 5.21
N TYR A 605 15.23 19.76 4.50
CA TYR A 605 16.36 20.64 4.76
C TYR A 605 15.92 22.10 4.79
N ASP A 606 15.04 22.50 3.87
CA ASP A 606 14.51 23.86 3.79
C ASP A 606 13.73 24.31 5.03
N SER A 607 13.27 23.39 5.87
CA SER A 607 12.54 23.72 7.10
C SER A 607 13.45 24.01 8.30
N PHE A 608 14.69 23.49 8.30
CA PHE A 608 15.70 23.73 9.36
C PHE A 608 16.74 24.75 8.95
N TYR A 609 17.13 24.66 7.70
CA TYR A 609 18.10 25.57 7.10
C TYR A 609 17.35 26.29 5.99
N PRO A 610 17.07 27.59 6.12
CA PRO A 610 16.40 28.38 5.07
C PRO A 610 17.09 28.16 3.73
N GLN A 611 16.35 28.24 2.64
CA GLN A 611 16.87 28.00 1.29
C GLN A 611 18.24 28.70 1.09
N GLY A 612 19.25 27.92 0.75
CA GLY A 612 20.62 28.38 0.55
C GLY A 612 21.50 28.42 1.81
N SER A 613 21.00 28.00 3.00
CA SER A 613 21.86 27.83 4.17
C SER A 613 22.39 26.39 4.23
N VAL A 614 23.65 26.25 4.57
CA VAL A 614 24.34 24.97 4.80
C VAL A 614 24.64 24.86 6.30
N PRO A 615 24.72 23.65 6.89
CA PRO A 615 25.11 23.50 8.29
C PRO A 615 26.38 24.28 8.60
N GLN A 616 26.40 24.96 9.75
CA GLN A 616 27.58 25.72 10.16
C GLN A 616 28.68 24.78 10.65
N TYR A 617 29.91 25.16 10.40
CA TYR A 617 31.09 24.36 10.73
C TYR A 617 31.12 23.83 12.17
N ASP A 618 31.00 24.73 13.17
CA ASP A 618 31.08 24.36 14.59
C ASP A 618 30.01 23.33 14.98
N ARG A 619 28.80 23.48 14.44
CA ARG A 619 27.71 22.56 14.71
C ARG A 619 27.93 21.21 14.02
N THR A 620 28.50 21.21 12.83
CA THR A 620 28.82 19.98 12.09
C THR A 620 29.92 19.19 12.81
N ILE A 621 30.97 19.86 13.30
CA ILE A 621 32.01 19.23 14.14
C ILE A 621 31.41 18.63 15.41
N GLU A 622 30.62 19.40 16.15
CA GLU A 622 29.97 18.91 17.37
C GLU A 622 29.14 17.65 17.12
N LEU A 623 28.45 17.59 15.98
CA LEU A 623 27.64 16.44 15.59
C LEU A 623 28.52 15.24 15.21
N LEU A 624 29.62 15.47 14.50
CA LEU A 624 30.58 14.44 14.15
C LEU A 624 31.32 13.93 15.40
N ASP A 625 31.70 14.81 16.33
CA ASP A 625 32.35 14.45 17.61
C ASP A 625 31.50 13.50 18.46
N ASN A 626 30.20 13.65 18.41
CA ASN A 626 29.24 12.77 19.08
C ASN A 626 28.80 11.57 18.22
N CYS A 627 29.38 11.41 17.02
CA CYS A 627 29.06 10.32 16.11
C CYS A 627 29.81 9.05 16.53
N ASP A 628 29.08 7.96 16.76
CA ASP A 628 29.61 6.66 17.13
C ASP A 628 29.40 5.60 16.02
N TYR A 629 29.24 6.03 14.79
CA TYR A 629 29.07 5.14 13.63
C TYR A 629 30.42 4.64 13.13
N ASP A 630 30.41 3.39 12.66
CA ASP A 630 31.63 2.72 12.23
C ASP A 630 32.08 3.17 10.84
N ILE A 631 31.11 3.46 9.95
CA ILE A 631 31.36 3.78 8.54
C ILE A 631 30.60 5.07 8.17
N LEU A 632 31.30 6.01 7.55
CA LEU A 632 30.72 7.19 6.94
C LEU A 632 30.92 7.16 5.42
N ILE A 633 29.84 7.41 4.68
CA ILE A 633 29.86 7.48 3.23
C ILE A 633 29.34 8.85 2.80
N VAL A 634 30.22 9.64 2.26
CA VAL A 634 29.99 11.05 1.92
C VAL A 634 30.01 11.25 0.43
N ASP A 635 28.95 11.83 -0.15
CA ASP A 635 29.00 12.31 -1.53
C ASP A 635 29.92 13.54 -1.60
N ASN A 636 30.89 13.52 -2.49
CA ASN A 636 31.84 14.61 -2.72
C ASN A 636 31.16 15.92 -3.15
N GLY A 637 29.90 15.87 -3.56
CA GLY A 637 29.06 17.03 -3.83
C GLY A 637 28.44 17.68 -2.59
N ASN A 638 28.62 17.10 -1.39
CA ASN A 638 28.09 17.67 -0.15
C ASN A 638 29.06 18.73 0.42
N TYR A 639 28.48 19.88 0.79
CA TYR A 639 29.22 21.03 1.31
C TYR A 639 28.65 21.50 2.64
N TYR A 640 29.50 22.09 3.47
CA TYR A 640 29.14 22.84 4.68
C TYR A 640 29.68 24.28 4.57
N GLN A 641 29.18 25.18 5.40
CA GLN A 641 29.68 26.54 5.47
C GLN A 641 30.59 26.71 6.68
N ASN A 642 31.86 27.10 6.44
CA ASN A 642 32.81 27.34 7.52
C ASN A 642 32.55 28.66 8.24
N ALA A 643 33.32 28.95 9.32
CA ALA A 643 33.17 30.15 10.13
C ALA A 643 33.32 31.47 9.33
N ASP A 644 34.06 31.43 8.22
CA ASP A 644 34.27 32.59 7.33
C ASP A 644 33.15 32.72 6.29
N GLY A 645 32.10 31.88 6.34
CA GLY A 645 30.99 31.86 5.38
C GLY A 645 31.33 31.25 4.02
N LYS A 646 32.46 30.56 3.90
CA LYS A 646 32.90 29.87 2.68
C LYS A 646 32.38 28.46 2.64
N TYR A 647 31.89 28.00 1.48
CA TYR A 647 31.49 26.62 1.25
C TYR A 647 32.72 25.73 1.10
N CYS A 648 32.78 24.71 1.94
CA CYS A 648 33.83 23.69 1.94
C CYS A 648 33.23 22.29 1.75
N PRO A 649 33.91 21.37 1.08
CA PRO A 649 33.46 19.98 0.97
C PRO A 649 33.31 19.35 2.35
N LEU A 650 32.24 18.57 2.57
CA LEU A 650 32.04 17.84 3.83
C LEU A 650 33.16 16.84 4.09
N THR A 651 33.75 16.29 3.05
CA THR A 651 34.92 15.39 3.12
C THR A 651 36.10 16.04 3.83
N SER A 652 36.37 17.34 3.60
CA SER A 652 37.46 18.05 4.27
C SER A 652 37.23 18.12 5.78
N LEU A 653 36.00 18.28 6.21
CA LEU A 653 35.66 18.36 7.64
C LEU A 653 35.82 17.00 8.33
N VAL A 654 35.38 15.91 7.67
CA VAL A 654 35.56 14.55 8.19
C VAL A 654 37.05 14.20 8.28
N GLU A 655 37.86 14.65 7.32
CA GLU A 655 39.33 14.43 7.32
C GLU A 655 40.03 15.26 8.41
N GLU A 656 39.56 16.48 8.72
CA GLU A 656 40.07 17.34 9.79
C GLU A 656 39.77 16.77 11.19
N ASP A 657 38.64 16.07 11.36
CA ASP A 657 38.29 15.40 12.64
C ASP A 657 39.31 14.30 13.05
N GLY A 658 39.92 13.64 12.08
CA GLY A 658 41.01 12.69 12.27
C GLY A 658 40.66 11.35 12.90
N ARG A 659 39.44 11.16 13.41
CA ARG A 659 38.96 9.86 13.94
C ARG A 659 38.59 8.91 12.81
N TYR A 660 38.09 9.46 11.73
CA TYR A 660 37.69 8.69 10.55
C TYR A 660 38.78 8.69 9.50
N GLN A 661 39.23 7.52 9.11
CA GLN A 661 40.24 7.34 8.09
C GLN A 661 39.57 7.05 6.74
N LYS A 662 39.98 7.84 5.72
CA LYS A 662 39.55 7.59 4.34
C LYS A 662 40.12 6.27 3.86
N THR A 663 39.26 5.43 3.30
CA THR A 663 39.61 4.09 2.85
C THR A 663 39.89 4.03 1.35
N GLU A 664 40.59 2.98 0.90
CA GLU A 664 40.79 2.66 -0.52
C GLU A 664 39.49 2.27 -1.24
N TYR A 665 38.42 1.99 -0.49
CA TYR A 665 37.09 1.65 -1.01
C TYR A 665 36.29 2.88 -1.48
N SER A 666 36.86 4.08 -1.36
CA SER A 666 36.30 5.31 -1.91
C SER A 666 36.25 5.29 -3.43
N THR A 667 35.25 5.98 -3.99
CA THR A 667 35.09 6.15 -5.46
C THR A 667 35.35 7.61 -5.86
N ALA A 668 35.25 7.92 -7.15
CA ALA A 668 35.38 9.31 -7.63
C ALA A 668 34.29 10.24 -7.05
N ARG A 669 33.09 9.70 -6.83
CA ARG A 669 31.97 10.47 -6.32
C ARG A 669 31.81 10.37 -4.81
N TYR A 670 32.08 9.20 -4.21
CA TYR A 670 31.83 8.95 -2.80
C TYR A 670 33.13 8.68 -2.04
N ALA A 671 33.33 9.41 -0.97
CA ALA A 671 34.37 9.11 -0.01
C ALA A 671 33.85 8.16 1.07
N VAL A 672 34.58 7.09 1.34
CA VAL A 672 34.26 6.09 2.38
C VAL A 672 35.28 6.21 3.48
N TYR A 673 34.78 6.45 4.68
CA TYR A 673 35.59 6.58 5.88
C TYR A 673 35.24 5.48 6.86
N TYR A 674 36.25 5.00 7.57
CA TYR A 674 36.13 4.01 8.65
C TYR A 674 36.63 4.61 9.95
N LEU A 675 35.93 4.36 11.05
CA LEU A 675 36.33 4.78 12.38
C LEU A 675 37.56 3.95 12.79
N GLY A 676 38.70 4.61 12.90
CA GLY A 676 39.94 3.95 13.40
C GLY A 676 39.77 3.47 14.85
N GLU A 677 40.43 2.33 15.19
CA GLU A 677 40.50 1.85 16.57
C GLU A 677 41.26 2.83 17.47
#